data_44730c898d51128df1e1a2972f2c4c32
#
_entry.id   44730c898d51128df1e1a2972f2c4c32
#
_cell.length_a   1.000
_cell.length_b   1.000
_cell.length_c   1.000
_cell.angle_alpha   90.00
_cell.angle_beta   90.00
_cell.angle_gamma   90.00
#
_symmetry.space_group_name_H-M   'P 1'
#
loop_
_entity.id
_entity.type
_entity.pdbx_description
1 polymer ?
#
loop_
_entity_poly.entity_id
_entity_poly.type
_entity_poly.pdbx_seq_one_letter_code
_entity_poly.pdbx_strand_id
1 'polypeptide(L)'
;RGVMEFLLINHPLDCPVCDKGGECPLQNQALTEGRGKSRFTDAKRTFKKPLRLTSQILLDRERCILCQRCVRFGKEISGDVFMDLQGRGGGTAPTDHHYFMGEQVGGFDTTTLDFFDPLAKDASTSSLSSPFGTDAIVGSLNEGELSVAERDVSGRAFASYFSGNIIQICPVGALTAASYRFRARPFDLVSTAAVTEHDASGCAIRQDVRRGEVVRRMSGNDPEVNEEWITDKDRFAFEWDKVDRLTYPLVREDGELVPTSWSDALDRVREGLESAGSSVGFLPGGRLTFEDAWAWSKFARTVVGSDSIDFRSRPSSEEERSFLASFVAGSGLDVTYSDLESAGQVLLVALEPEDECGAMFLRLRKGTRKSGLKVATVAPFTSNGSRKMNARLLHAAPGAEPGVVDAIKAGGAYADVAEALSGGVVLVGERAARVPGLLSSVVALAERTGARLAWVPRRAGDRAAVEAGLLPGLLPFGRGIDEAGAQSLGWGELPERGLDAKQMIEAAASGELKALVVGGVDVRDFDEPAAVRDALDEVPFLVSLEVRASEITDRADVVLPVAPAVEKNGTYINWEGRLRPFGQARSATSLTDRDVLVRLAEEFDADLGITTLSDLYTEVNPLMEWDGDPQDFTPASAQAPAVAGQGQVVLTSHKPMIDAGRLQDGAPWLAGSARRPVLLASAATLAAAGITPGADATLETERGTITLPAAIADLPDSVAWVPECSTGSVIHENLGGVGTVATLRATQEVAR
;
A
#
# COMPACT_ATOMS: atom_id res chain seq x y z
N ARG A 1 -6.80 15.96 -41.75
CA ARG A 1 -5.41 15.84 -42.25
C ARG A 1 -4.58 17.05 -41.84
N GLY A 2 -5.06 18.32 -42.00
CA GLY A 2 -4.30 19.52 -41.60
C GLY A 2 -3.90 19.52 -40.13
N VAL A 3 -4.77 19.09 -39.18
CA VAL A 3 -4.44 18.95 -37.75
C VAL A 3 -3.31 17.94 -37.54
N MET A 4 -3.36 16.82 -38.27
CA MET A 4 -2.27 15.81 -38.20
C MET A 4 -0.94 16.38 -38.69
N GLU A 5 -0.95 17.16 -39.79
CA GLU A 5 0.26 17.83 -40.25
C GLU A 5 0.82 18.80 -39.21
N PHE A 6 -0.03 19.59 -38.53
CA PHE A 6 0.37 20.47 -37.45
C PHE A 6 1.04 19.71 -36.29
N LEU A 7 0.45 18.60 -35.85
CA LEU A 7 1.00 17.78 -34.80
C LEU A 7 2.36 17.15 -35.20
N LEU A 8 2.53 16.82 -36.48
CA LEU A 8 3.70 16.13 -36.99
C LEU A 8 4.85 17.05 -37.42
N ILE A 9 4.61 18.36 -37.62
CA ILE A 9 5.63 19.32 -38.08
C ILE A 9 6.90 19.23 -37.18
N ASN A 10 6.74 19.33 -35.88
CA ASN A 10 7.86 19.27 -34.94
C ASN A 10 8.01 17.93 -34.24
N HIS A 11 7.10 16.99 -34.48
CA HIS A 11 7.20 15.66 -33.84
C HIS A 11 8.44 14.91 -34.37
N PRO A 12 9.32 14.39 -33.49
CA PRO A 12 10.56 13.75 -33.93
C PRO A 12 10.30 12.40 -34.62
N LEU A 13 11.24 11.95 -35.43
CA LEU A 13 11.21 10.62 -36.06
C LEU A 13 11.70 9.53 -35.12
N ASP A 14 11.20 9.53 -33.90
CA ASP A 14 11.65 8.69 -32.79
C ASP A 14 10.89 7.36 -32.66
N CYS A 15 9.92 7.05 -33.54
CA CYS A 15 9.11 5.82 -33.38
C CYS A 15 9.95 4.55 -33.14
N PRO A 16 11.10 4.33 -33.81
CA PRO A 16 11.95 3.16 -33.55
C PRO A 16 12.52 3.10 -32.13
N VAL A 17 12.73 4.23 -31.48
CA VAL A 17 13.29 4.34 -30.13
C VAL A 17 12.29 4.88 -29.09
N CYS A 18 11.03 5.06 -29.46
CA CYS A 18 9.98 5.54 -28.58
C CYS A 18 9.24 4.37 -27.93
N ASP A 19 9.16 4.33 -26.59
CA ASP A 19 8.47 3.25 -25.88
C ASP A 19 6.96 3.16 -26.17
N LYS A 20 6.36 4.24 -26.70
CA LYS A 20 4.96 4.24 -27.17
C LYS A 20 4.80 3.70 -28.59
N GLY A 21 5.89 3.41 -29.30
CA GLY A 21 5.85 2.88 -30.67
C GLY A 21 5.13 1.53 -30.76
N GLY A 22 4.08 1.44 -31.59
CA GLY A 22 3.21 0.28 -31.72
C GLY A 22 1.92 0.35 -30.90
N GLU A 23 1.81 1.28 -29.93
CA GLU A 23 0.59 1.54 -29.15
C GLU A 23 0.27 3.05 -29.05
N CYS A 24 0.77 3.83 -30.02
CA CYS A 24 0.68 5.29 -30.02
C CYS A 24 -0.55 5.77 -30.81
N PRO A 25 -1.54 6.44 -30.18
CA PRO A 25 -2.68 7.00 -30.87
C PRO A 25 -2.30 7.98 -32.00
N LEU A 26 -1.26 8.81 -31.80
CA LEU A 26 -0.78 9.70 -32.88
C LEU A 26 -0.24 8.90 -34.07
N GLN A 27 0.51 7.83 -33.84
CA GLN A 27 1.01 6.95 -34.90
C GLN A 27 -0.14 6.29 -35.67
N ASN A 28 -1.12 5.74 -34.96
CA ASN A 28 -2.29 5.09 -35.58
C ASN A 28 -3.09 6.07 -36.40
N GLN A 29 -3.38 7.26 -35.88
CA GLN A 29 -4.10 8.30 -36.62
C GLN A 29 -3.30 8.81 -37.85
N ALA A 30 -1.97 8.93 -37.73
CA ALA A 30 -1.10 9.33 -38.82
C ALA A 30 -1.09 8.29 -39.96
N LEU A 31 -1.10 6.99 -39.62
CA LEU A 31 -1.16 5.90 -40.60
C LEU A 31 -2.52 5.83 -41.31
N THR A 32 -3.62 6.04 -40.55
CA THR A 32 -4.98 5.96 -41.09
C THR A 32 -5.36 7.19 -41.94
N GLU A 33 -5.09 8.41 -41.44
CA GLU A 33 -5.60 9.67 -41.99
C GLU A 33 -4.52 10.60 -42.54
N GLY A 34 -3.23 10.30 -42.20
CA GLY A 34 -2.08 11.13 -42.59
C GLY A 34 -1.71 11.00 -44.07
N ARG A 35 -0.71 11.77 -44.48
CA ARG A 35 -0.09 11.67 -45.80
C ARG A 35 1.14 10.74 -45.68
N GLY A 36 1.42 10.00 -46.75
CA GLY A 36 2.61 9.14 -46.82
C GLY A 36 3.94 9.92 -46.91
N LYS A 37 3.88 11.23 -47.20
CA LYS A 37 5.07 12.10 -47.29
C LYS A 37 4.81 13.40 -46.57
N SER A 38 5.81 13.89 -45.82
CA SER A 38 5.80 15.21 -45.22
C SER A 38 6.02 16.31 -46.27
N ARG A 39 5.34 17.44 -46.09
CA ARG A 39 5.58 18.68 -46.86
C ARG A 39 6.50 19.65 -46.12
N PHE A 40 6.82 19.34 -44.85
CA PHE A 40 7.69 20.17 -44.01
C PHE A 40 9.15 19.91 -44.38
N THR A 41 9.85 20.99 -44.75
CA THR A 41 11.25 20.94 -45.23
C THR A 41 12.21 21.61 -44.29
N ASP A 42 11.72 22.36 -43.26
CA ASP A 42 12.56 23.05 -42.32
C ASP A 42 13.06 22.12 -41.20
N ALA A 43 14.00 22.58 -40.40
CA ALA A 43 14.49 21.87 -39.24
C ALA A 43 13.40 21.76 -38.15
N LYS A 44 13.21 20.56 -37.58
CA LYS A 44 12.35 20.33 -36.43
C LYS A 44 12.96 20.93 -35.17
N ARG A 45 12.11 21.44 -34.26
CA ARG A 45 12.57 21.88 -32.94
C ARG A 45 13.17 20.70 -32.18
N THR A 46 14.23 20.96 -31.44
CA THR A 46 14.90 19.97 -30.58
C THR A 46 14.96 20.46 -29.15
N PHE A 47 14.87 19.55 -28.21
CA PHE A 47 14.97 19.80 -26.78
C PHE A 47 15.91 18.80 -26.13
N LYS A 48 16.47 19.13 -24.97
CA LYS A 48 17.18 18.15 -24.14
C LYS A 48 16.21 17.04 -23.75
N LYS A 49 16.62 15.80 -23.90
CA LYS A 49 15.82 14.62 -23.56
C LYS A 49 16.71 13.45 -23.11
N PRO A 50 16.23 12.60 -22.16
CA PRO A 50 15.02 12.82 -21.37
C PRO A 50 15.24 13.81 -20.24
N LEU A 51 14.17 14.52 -19.84
CA LEU A 51 14.14 15.24 -18.57
C LEU A 51 13.55 14.32 -17.50
N ARG A 52 14.12 14.31 -16.32
CA ARG A 52 13.57 13.56 -15.18
C ARG A 52 12.59 14.44 -14.41
N LEU A 53 11.30 14.12 -14.46
CA LEU A 53 10.29 14.77 -13.61
C LEU A 53 10.36 14.22 -12.19
N THR A 54 10.48 12.90 -12.05
CA THR A 54 10.77 12.18 -10.82
C THR A 54 11.85 11.13 -11.11
N SER A 55 12.25 10.35 -10.13
CA SER A 55 13.11 9.18 -10.36
C SER A 55 12.50 8.21 -11.37
N GLN A 56 11.16 8.06 -11.37
CA GLN A 56 10.41 7.11 -12.18
C GLN A 56 9.91 7.68 -13.51
N ILE A 57 9.57 8.98 -13.58
CA ILE A 57 8.92 9.59 -14.74
C ILE A 57 9.91 10.40 -15.56
N LEU A 58 9.99 10.07 -16.85
CA LEU A 58 10.82 10.75 -17.83
C LEU A 58 9.96 11.51 -18.84
N LEU A 59 10.39 12.72 -19.21
CA LEU A 59 9.74 13.58 -20.18
C LEU A 59 10.64 13.83 -21.40
N ASP A 60 10.16 13.45 -22.59
CA ASP A 60 10.73 13.80 -23.88
C ASP A 60 9.87 14.88 -24.54
N ARG A 61 10.19 16.16 -24.30
CA ARG A 61 9.38 17.32 -24.72
C ARG A 61 9.11 17.36 -26.21
N GLU A 62 10.05 16.93 -27.04
CA GLU A 62 9.91 16.91 -28.50
C GLU A 62 8.72 16.07 -28.97
N ARG A 63 8.37 15.02 -28.22
CA ARG A 63 7.25 14.13 -28.55
C ARG A 63 5.91 14.65 -28.06
N CYS A 64 5.91 15.68 -27.19
CA CYS A 64 4.69 16.23 -26.61
C CYS A 64 3.84 16.95 -27.66
N ILE A 65 2.53 16.65 -27.68
CA ILE A 65 1.53 17.28 -28.54
C ILE A 65 0.66 18.30 -27.81
N LEU A 66 1.04 18.71 -26.62
CA LEU A 66 0.38 19.73 -25.78
C LEU A 66 -1.11 19.45 -25.51
N CYS A 67 -1.50 18.19 -25.40
CA CYS A 67 -2.90 17.79 -25.17
C CYS A 67 -3.38 18.01 -23.73
N GLN A 68 -2.49 18.34 -22.79
CA GLN A 68 -2.74 18.64 -21.38
C GLN A 68 -3.38 17.50 -20.55
N ARG A 69 -3.48 16.27 -21.05
CA ARG A 69 -4.06 15.15 -20.28
C ARG A 69 -3.34 14.94 -18.95
N CYS A 70 -2.01 15.02 -18.93
CA CYS A 70 -1.20 14.91 -17.72
C CYS A 70 -1.46 16.03 -16.72
N VAL A 71 -1.57 17.27 -17.20
CA VAL A 71 -1.89 18.45 -16.37
C VAL A 71 -3.28 18.31 -15.76
N ARG A 72 -4.28 17.94 -16.58
CA ARG A 72 -5.65 17.71 -16.11
C ARG A 72 -5.76 16.57 -15.13
N PHE A 73 -5.02 15.48 -15.33
CA PHE A 73 -4.97 14.37 -14.36
C PHE A 73 -4.52 14.87 -12.99
N GLY A 74 -3.40 15.59 -12.91
CA GLY A 74 -2.90 16.15 -11.67
C GLY A 74 -3.91 17.08 -10.99
N LYS A 75 -4.51 18.00 -11.73
CA LYS A 75 -5.49 18.96 -11.19
C LYS A 75 -6.83 18.32 -10.81
N GLU A 76 -7.38 17.47 -11.69
CA GLU A 76 -8.76 17.00 -11.59
C GLU A 76 -8.90 15.67 -10.87
N ILE A 77 -7.94 14.75 -10.99
CA ILE A 77 -8.02 13.39 -10.43
C ILE A 77 -7.22 13.27 -9.15
N SER A 78 -5.89 13.33 -9.20
CA SER A 78 -5.05 13.09 -8.02
C SER A 78 -4.99 14.27 -7.03
N GLY A 79 -5.20 15.49 -7.51
CA GLY A 79 -5.06 16.68 -6.66
C GLY A 79 -3.61 17.14 -6.48
N ASP A 80 -2.69 16.57 -7.24
CA ASP A 80 -1.26 16.89 -7.22
C ASP A 80 -0.91 17.67 -8.48
N VAL A 81 -0.70 18.97 -8.33
CA VAL A 81 -0.36 19.86 -9.45
C VAL A 81 1.17 19.93 -9.55
N PHE A 82 1.80 18.89 -10.09
CA PHE A 82 3.27 18.86 -10.30
C PHE A 82 3.68 19.13 -11.75
N MET A 83 2.71 19.28 -12.67
CA MET A 83 2.92 19.65 -14.05
C MET A 83 1.94 20.73 -14.50
N ASP A 84 2.41 21.65 -15.32
CA ASP A 84 1.54 22.63 -16.00
C ASP A 84 2.14 23.05 -17.34
N LEU A 85 1.39 23.86 -18.09
CA LEU A 85 1.90 24.55 -19.28
C LEU A 85 2.83 25.68 -18.87
N GLN A 86 3.92 25.81 -19.59
CA GLN A 86 4.94 26.84 -19.41
C GLN A 86 5.19 27.56 -20.73
N GLY A 87 5.44 28.86 -20.67
CA GLY A 87 5.68 29.67 -21.85
C GLY A 87 4.42 29.94 -22.65
N ARG A 88 4.60 30.42 -23.88
CA ARG A 88 3.52 30.75 -24.82
C ARG A 88 4.02 30.73 -26.26
N GLY A 89 3.10 30.52 -27.20
CA GLY A 89 3.36 30.60 -28.64
C GLY A 89 4.24 29.46 -29.17
N GLY A 90 4.63 29.55 -30.42
CA GLY A 90 5.33 28.47 -31.13
C GLY A 90 6.81 28.32 -30.83
N GLY A 91 7.43 29.29 -30.17
CA GLY A 91 8.88 29.35 -29.99
C GLY A 91 9.66 29.69 -31.25
N THR A 92 10.97 29.75 -31.14
CA THR A 92 11.91 29.96 -32.26
C THR A 92 12.77 28.71 -32.47
N ALA A 93 13.19 28.48 -33.71
CA ALA A 93 14.19 27.42 -33.97
C ALA A 93 15.50 27.80 -33.25
N PRO A 94 16.31 26.83 -32.81
CA PRO A 94 17.59 27.08 -32.13
C PRO A 94 18.63 27.51 -33.17
N THR A 95 18.48 28.74 -33.68
CA THR A 95 19.43 29.39 -34.54
C THR A 95 19.85 30.68 -33.83
N ASP A 96 21.03 30.76 -33.32
CA ASP A 96 21.64 31.94 -32.68
C ASP A 96 21.00 32.44 -31.36
N HIS A 97 21.78 32.60 -30.37
CA HIS A 97 21.75 33.37 -29.11
C HIS A 97 20.43 33.82 -28.46
N HIS A 98 19.29 33.73 -29.12
CA HIS A 98 17.95 34.09 -28.64
C HIS A 98 16.95 32.95 -28.82
N TYR A 99 17.14 31.88 -28.04
CA TYR A 99 16.28 30.71 -28.06
C TYR A 99 15.02 30.94 -27.23
N PHE A 100 13.86 31.00 -27.85
CA PHE A 100 12.56 31.04 -27.20
C PHE A 100 11.86 29.69 -27.36
N MET A 101 11.67 28.95 -26.27
CA MET A 101 11.20 27.56 -26.30
C MET A 101 9.71 27.41 -26.69
N GLY A 102 8.91 28.47 -26.64
CA GLY A 102 7.47 28.41 -26.85
C GLY A 102 6.72 27.73 -25.72
N GLU A 103 5.44 27.42 -25.98
CA GLU A 103 4.63 26.73 -25.03
C GLU A 103 5.05 25.25 -24.91
N GLN A 104 5.14 24.75 -23.69
CA GLN A 104 5.55 23.39 -23.38
C GLN A 104 4.95 22.92 -22.06
N VAL A 105 4.89 21.61 -21.86
CA VAL A 105 4.55 20.99 -20.58
C VAL A 105 5.82 20.79 -19.78
N GLY A 106 5.80 21.10 -18.49
CA GLY A 106 6.90 20.90 -17.58
C GLY A 106 6.46 20.79 -16.12
N GLY A 107 7.37 20.41 -15.26
CA GLY A 107 7.20 20.43 -13.81
C GLY A 107 7.58 21.80 -13.21
N PHE A 108 7.32 21.96 -11.93
CA PHE A 108 7.71 23.17 -11.17
C PHE A 108 9.09 23.05 -10.53
N ASP A 109 9.76 21.90 -10.68
CA ASP A 109 11.14 21.71 -10.30
C ASP A 109 12.06 22.54 -11.21
N THR A 110 13.00 23.27 -10.65
CA THR A 110 13.96 24.11 -11.39
C THR A 110 14.75 23.34 -12.42
N THR A 111 15.03 22.04 -12.20
CA THR A 111 15.69 21.16 -13.17
C THR A 111 14.82 20.86 -14.40
N THR A 112 13.50 20.93 -14.29
CA THR A 112 12.56 20.78 -15.40
C THR A 112 12.21 22.12 -16.06
N LEU A 113 12.36 23.22 -15.31
CA LEU A 113 12.23 24.59 -15.78
C LEU A 113 13.49 25.12 -16.47
N ASP A 114 14.61 24.38 -16.37
CA ASP A 114 15.86 24.77 -17.01
C ASP A 114 15.61 25.04 -18.49
N PHE A 115 15.48 26.32 -18.81
CA PHE A 115 15.55 26.88 -20.15
C PHE A 115 17.03 26.79 -20.58
N PHE A 116 17.44 25.57 -20.88
CA PHE A 116 18.80 25.21 -21.12
C PHE A 116 19.30 25.95 -22.36
N ASP A 117 20.41 26.67 -22.23
CA ASP A 117 21.23 27.08 -23.35
C ASP A 117 21.98 25.83 -23.86
N PRO A 118 21.61 25.28 -25.03
CA PRO A 118 22.28 24.09 -25.58
C PRO A 118 23.75 24.36 -25.91
N LEU A 119 24.21 25.61 -25.82
CA LEU A 119 25.58 26.04 -26.11
C LEU A 119 26.42 26.29 -24.83
N ALA A 120 25.79 26.24 -23.64
CA ALA A 120 26.54 26.35 -22.39
C ALA A 120 27.38 25.09 -22.15
N LYS A 121 28.69 25.23 -22.20
CA LYS A 121 29.63 24.11 -22.06
C LYS A 121 29.82 23.60 -20.63
N ASP A 122 29.28 24.27 -19.61
CA ASP A 122 29.43 23.89 -18.21
C ASP A 122 28.07 23.79 -17.51
N ALA A 123 27.68 22.58 -17.18
CA ALA A 123 26.43 22.24 -16.47
C ALA A 123 26.44 22.65 -14.99
N SER A 124 27.43 23.37 -14.51
CA SER A 124 27.60 23.74 -13.09
C SER A 124 27.20 25.15 -12.72
N THR A 125 26.80 25.98 -13.69
CA THR A 125 26.34 27.34 -13.42
C THR A 125 24.98 27.57 -14.06
N SER A 126 23.92 27.15 -13.38
CA SER A 126 22.57 27.62 -13.64
C SER A 126 22.38 29.02 -13.05
N SER A 127 22.99 30.02 -13.64
CA SER A 127 22.52 31.38 -13.43
C SER A 127 21.42 31.66 -14.46
N LEU A 128 20.18 31.42 -14.07
CA LEU A 128 18.99 31.79 -14.82
C LEU A 128 18.86 33.33 -14.85
N SER A 129 19.51 33.92 -15.80
CA SER A 129 19.11 35.28 -16.25
C SER A 129 18.08 35.12 -17.36
N SER A 130 16.83 34.82 -16.99
CA SER A 130 15.69 34.93 -17.92
C SER A 130 15.45 36.43 -18.16
N PRO A 131 15.39 36.89 -19.42
CA PRO A 131 15.03 38.27 -19.71
C PRO A 131 13.60 38.65 -19.30
N PHE A 132 12.82 37.73 -18.78
CA PHE A 132 11.44 37.90 -18.33
C PHE A 132 11.23 37.69 -16.82
N GLY A 133 12.32 37.75 -16.02
CA GLY A 133 12.22 37.63 -14.57
C GLY A 133 11.50 36.31 -14.22
N THR A 134 12.25 35.21 -14.20
CA THR A 134 11.76 33.91 -13.68
C THR A 134 11.27 34.05 -12.26
N ASP A 135 11.67 35.07 -11.55
CA ASP A 135 11.23 35.41 -10.20
C ASP A 135 9.72 35.57 -10.04
N ALA A 136 8.99 35.92 -11.11
CA ALA A 136 7.54 36.09 -11.05
C ALA A 136 6.76 34.75 -11.25
N ILE A 137 7.35 33.73 -11.87
CA ILE A 137 6.73 32.40 -12.06
C ILE A 137 7.29 31.41 -11.03
N VAL A 138 8.54 31.55 -10.66
CA VAL A 138 9.23 30.77 -9.63
C VAL A 138 9.04 31.39 -8.24
N GLY A 139 8.57 32.63 -8.15
CA GLY A 139 8.36 33.39 -6.91
C GLY A 139 7.38 32.81 -5.91
N SER A 140 6.64 31.73 -6.27
CA SER A 140 5.85 30.95 -5.33
C SER A 140 6.50 29.62 -4.92
N LEU A 141 7.63 29.25 -5.51
CA LEU A 141 8.31 27.98 -5.27
C LEU A 141 9.85 28.16 -5.30
N ASN A 142 10.37 29.11 -4.54
CA ASN A 142 11.80 29.12 -4.23
C ASN A 142 12.15 27.79 -3.59
N GLU A 143 13.18 27.09 -4.07
CA GLU A 143 13.66 25.83 -3.45
C GLU A 143 13.93 26.00 -1.95
N GLY A 144 14.18 27.20 -1.47
CA GLY A 144 14.32 27.55 -0.06
C GLY A 144 13.01 27.62 0.73
N GLU A 145 11.84 27.67 0.06
CA GLU A 145 10.53 27.80 0.71
C GLU A 145 9.78 26.46 0.83
N LEU A 146 10.19 25.43 0.07
CA LEU A 146 9.63 24.08 0.24
C LEU A 146 10.16 23.48 1.54
N SER A 147 9.24 23.06 2.39
CA SER A 147 9.61 22.32 3.60
C SER A 147 10.26 20.99 3.24
N VAL A 148 11.05 20.43 4.14
CA VAL A 148 11.67 19.11 3.94
C VAL A 148 10.63 18.01 3.72
N ALA A 149 9.40 18.20 4.23
CA ALA A 149 8.27 17.28 4.07
C ALA A 149 7.68 17.28 2.65
N GLU A 150 7.97 18.29 1.83
CA GLU A 150 7.47 18.44 0.47
C GLU A 150 8.44 17.88 -0.59
N ARG A 151 9.53 17.25 -0.16
CA ARG A 151 10.53 16.66 -1.05
C ARG A 151 10.47 15.13 -1.01
N ASP A 152 10.85 14.50 -2.13
CA ASP A 152 11.14 13.07 -2.16
C ASP A 152 12.56 12.78 -1.64
N VAL A 153 12.89 11.50 -1.51
CA VAL A 153 14.23 11.07 -1.03
C VAL A 153 15.35 11.46 -1.99
N SER A 154 15.05 11.79 -3.25
CA SER A 154 16.03 12.31 -4.23
C SER A 154 16.24 13.81 -4.12
N GLY A 155 15.53 14.50 -3.19
CA GLY A 155 15.59 15.93 -2.94
C GLY A 155 14.73 16.80 -3.88
N ARG A 156 13.94 16.19 -4.78
CA ARG A 156 13.04 16.91 -5.69
C ARG A 156 11.73 17.28 -5.00
N ALA A 157 11.08 18.32 -5.53
CA ALA A 157 9.70 18.59 -5.15
C ALA A 157 8.87 17.35 -5.38
N PHE A 158 8.17 16.92 -4.33
CA PHE A 158 7.45 15.65 -4.36
C PHE A 158 6.38 15.66 -5.45
N ALA A 159 6.38 14.61 -6.27
CA ALA A 159 5.29 14.30 -7.17
C ALA A 159 4.17 13.54 -6.43
N SER A 160 3.20 13.06 -7.14
CA SER A 160 2.04 12.34 -6.63
C SER A 160 2.33 10.85 -6.46
N TYR A 161 1.67 10.18 -5.52
CA TYR A 161 1.57 8.71 -5.47
C TYR A 161 0.82 8.11 -6.67
N PHE A 162 0.24 8.95 -7.53
CA PHE A 162 -0.53 8.54 -8.71
C PHE A 162 0.13 9.00 -10.01
N SER A 163 1.38 9.45 -9.94
CA SER A 163 2.09 10.08 -11.06
C SER A 163 2.23 9.17 -12.29
N GLY A 164 2.36 7.86 -12.09
CA GLY A 164 2.47 6.88 -13.19
C GLY A 164 1.28 6.84 -14.13
N ASN A 165 0.10 7.31 -13.70
CA ASN A 165 -1.07 7.37 -14.58
C ASN A 165 -0.88 8.33 -15.75
N ILE A 166 -0.06 9.38 -15.60
CA ILE A 166 0.23 10.30 -16.71
C ILE A 166 0.98 9.63 -17.86
N ILE A 167 1.74 8.57 -17.60
CA ILE A 167 2.40 7.77 -18.64
C ILE A 167 1.35 7.01 -19.47
N GLN A 168 0.39 6.40 -18.78
CA GLN A 168 -0.64 5.60 -19.44
C GLN A 168 -1.57 6.47 -20.30
N ILE A 169 -2.03 7.61 -19.77
CA ILE A 169 -2.94 8.51 -20.51
C ILE A 169 -2.23 9.36 -21.55
N CYS A 170 -0.90 9.46 -21.52
CA CYS A 170 -0.18 10.21 -22.55
C CYS A 170 -0.38 9.54 -23.93
N PRO A 171 -0.94 10.25 -24.94
CA PRO A 171 -1.24 9.66 -26.24
C PRO A 171 0.01 9.43 -27.08
N VAL A 172 1.16 9.93 -26.65
CA VAL A 172 2.46 9.83 -27.33
C VAL A 172 3.53 9.38 -26.35
N GLY A 173 4.75 9.14 -26.82
CA GLY A 173 5.89 8.75 -25.99
C GLY A 173 6.61 9.92 -25.32
N ALA A 174 5.89 11.02 -25.03
CA ALA A 174 6.47 12.16 -24.32
C ALA A 174 6.73 11.82 -22.84
N LEU A 175 5.81 11.09 -22.20
CA LEU A 175 5.95 10.62 -20.82
C LEU A 175 6.21 9.11 -20.84
N THR A 176 7.29 8.67 -20.19
CA THR A 176 7.71 7.27 -20.16
C THR A 176 8.21 6.89 -18.76
N ALA A 177 8.16 5.60 -18.43
CA ALA A 177 8.68 5.08 -17.17
C ALA A 177 10.17 4.76 -17.29
N ALA A 178 10.96 5.14 -16.28
CA ALA A 178 12.37 4.80 -16.22
C ALA A 178 12.58 3.27 -16.20
N SER A 179 11.72 2.55 -15.46
CA SER A 179 11.76 1.09 -15.33
C SER A 179 11.45 0.33 -16.63
N TYR A 180 10.65 0.94 -17.55
CA TYR A 180 10.22 0.29 -18.80
C TYR A 180 11.05 0.76 -20.01
N ARG A 181 11.78 1.88 -19.91
CA ARG A 181 12.47 2.50 -21.05
C ARG A 181 13.35 1.50 -21.81
N PHE A 182 13.06 1.33 -23.12
CA PHE A 182 13.75 0.44 -24.07
C PHE A 182 13.68 -1.08 -23.74
N ARG A 183 12.73 -1.51 -22.88
CA ARG A 183 12.64 -2.92 -22.47
C ARG A 183 11.90 -3.81 -23.46
N ALA A 184 10.81 -3.33 -24.06
CA ALA A 184 9.97 -4.14 -24.92
C ALA A 184 9.17 -3.30 -25.93
N ARG A 185 8.59 -3.99 -26.91
CA ARG A 185 7.58 -3.45 -27.82
C ARG A 185 6.22 -4.07 -27.51
N PRO A 186 5.08 -3.38 -27.75
CA PRO A 186 3.75 -3.92 -27.45
C PRO A 186 3.47 -5.30 -28.08
N PHE A 187 3.99 -5.56 -29.28
CA PHE A 187 3.81 -6.84 -29.96
C PHE A 187 4.69 -7.99 -29.41
N ASP A 188 5.66 -7.68 -28.54
CA ASP A 188 6.46 -8.67 -27.80
C ASP A 188 5.81 -9.10 -26.47
N LEU A 189 4.71 -8.47 -26.08
CA LEU A 189 4.11 -8.60 -24.77
C LEU A 189 2.96 -9.59 -24.77
N VAL A 190 2.92 -10.42 -23.75
CA VAL A 190 1.73 -11.18 -23.34
C VAL A 190 1.08 -10.42 -22.20
N SER A 191 -0.19 -10.04 -22.38
CA SER A 191 -0.93 -9.25 -21.39
C SER A 191 -1.94 -10.11 -20.65
N THR A 192 -1.91 -10.09 -19.32
CA THR A 192 -2.82 -10.81 -18.46
C THR A 192 -3.57 -9.83 -17.55
N ALA A 193 -4.89 -10.01 -17.44
CA ALA A 193 -5.69 -9.27 -16.47
C ALA A 193 -5.35 -9.79 -15.06
N ALA A 194 -5.13 -8.86 -14.13
CA ALA A 194 -4.77 -9.18 -12.76
C ALA A 194 -5.38 -8.17 -11.78
N VAL A 195 -5.15 -8.39 -10.51
CA VAL A 195 -5.55 -7.51 -9.40
C VAL A 195 -4.30 -7.20 -8.58
N THR A 196 -4.23 -5.98 -8.03
CA THR A 196 -3.09 -5.58 -7.20
C THR A 196 -2.99 -6.42 -5.92
N GLU A 197 -1.76 -6.73 -5.51
CA GLU A 197 -1.43 -7.39 -4.25
C GLU A 197 -0.97 -6.42 -3.16
N HIS A 198 -0.98 -5.11 -3.42
CA HIS A 198 -0.31 -4.14 -2.54
C HIS A 198 -1.20 -3.56 -1.44
N ASP A 199 -2.50 -3.44 -1.69
CA ASP A 199 -3.46 -2.95 -0.71
C ASP A 199 -4.85 -3.59 -0.90
N ALA A 200 -5.77 -3.28 0.00
CA ALA A 200 -7.13 -3.80 -0.03
C ALA A 200 -8.06 -3.12 -1.03
N SER A 201 -7.58 -2.22 -1.87
CA SER A 201 -8.40 -1.55 -2.90
C SER A 201 -9.01 -2.54 -3.89
N GLY A 202 -8.30 -3.62 -4.22
CA GLY A 202 -8.73 -4.57 -5.24
C GLY A 202 -8.67 -4.01 -6.67
N CYS A 203 -7.72 -3.11 -6.94
CA CYS A 203 -7.57 -2.47 -8.25
C CYS A 203 -7.32 -3.47 -9.37
N ALA A 204 -8.10 -3.36 -10.45
CA ALA A 204 -7.80 -4.07 -11.68
C ALA A 204 -6.53 -3.55 -12.32
N ILE A 205 -5.62 -4.44 -12.64
CA ILE A 205 -4.38 -4.15 -13.35
C ILE A 205 -4.23 -5.07 -14.57
N ARG A 206 -3.38 -4.66 -15.48
CA ARG A 206 -2.89 -5.49 -16.57
C ARG A 206 -1.40 -5.70 -16.38
N GLN A 207 -0.96 -6.93 -16.32
CA GLN A 207 0.45 -7.31 -16.28
C GLN A 207 0.93 -7.63 -17.69
N ASP A 208 1.95 -6.92 -18.16
CA ASP A 208 2.58 -7.13 -19.45
C ASP A 208 3.89 -7.90 -19.24
N VAL A 209 3.93 -9.13 -19.79
CA VAL A 209 5.03 -10.08 -19.62
C VAL A 209 5.80 -10.24 -20.93
N ARG A 210 7.13 -10.29 -20.86
CA ARG A 210 8.03 -10.60 -21.96
C ARG A 210 9.02 -11.67 -21.52
N ARG A 211 9.05 -12.81 -22.22
CA ARG A 211 9.99 -13.94 -21.95
C ARG A 211 9.97 -14.39 -20.48
N GLY A 212 8.78 -14.51 -19.90
CA GLY A 212 8.63 -14.94 -18.51
C GLY A 212 8.85 -13.86 -17.45
N GLU A 213 9.12 -12.60 -17.84
CA GLU A 213 9.37 -11.50 -16.93
C GLU A 213 8.27 -10.44 -17.04
N VAL A 214 7.73 -9.99 -15.91
CA VAL A 214 6.88 -8.79 -15.87
C VAL A 214 7.77 -7.59 -16.20
N VAL A 215 7.40 -6.84 -17.22
CA VAL A 215 8.17 -5.65 -17.66
C VAL A 215 7.45 -4.35 -17.38
N ARG A 216 6.11 -4.40 -17.21
CA ARG A 216 5.30 -3.27 -16.75
C ARG A 216 3.94 -3.72 -16.25
N ARG A 217 3.33 -2.88 -15.43
CA ARG A 217 1.92 -2.95 -15.04
C ARG A 217 1.17 -1.71 -15.51
N MET A 218 -0.07 -1.89 -15.90
CA MET A 218 -0.96 -0.81 -16.32
C MET A 218 -2.28 -0.93 -15.57
N SER A 219 -2.99 0.18 -15.40
CA SER A 219 -4.35 0.14 -14.88
C SER A 219 -5.25 -0.66 -15.81
N GLY A 220 -6.04 -1.54 -15.27
CA GLY A 220 -7.22 -2.08 -15.91
C GLY A 220 -8.34 -1.06 -15.93
N ASN A 221 -9.36 -1.28 -16.77
CA ASN A 221 -10.58 -0.50 -16.77
C ASN A 221 -11.62 -1.21 -15.91
N ASP A 222 -11.92 -0.65 -14.74
CA ASP A 222 -12.93 -1.17 -13.83
C ASP A 222 -13.74 -0.01 -13.21
N PRO A 223 -14.89 0.34 -13.81
CA PRO A 223 -15.70 1.47 -13.38
C PRO A 223 -16.19 1.37 -11.92
N GLU A 224 -16.33 0.16 -11.39
CA GLU A 224 -16.84 -0.06 -10.05
C GLU A 224 -15.75 0.10 -8.99
N VAL A 225 -14.48 -0.22 -9.29
CA VAL A 225 -13.40 -0.19 -8.32
C VAL A 225 -12.46 1.00 -8.58
N ASN A 226 -11.53 0.88 -9.51
CA ASN A 226 -10.47 1.87 -9.72
C ASN A 226 -10.62 2.74 -10.98
N GLU A 227 -11.75 2.62 -11.69
CA GLU A 227 -11.95 3.29 -12.99
C GLU A 227 -10.78 2.94 -13.94
N GLU A 228 -9.89 3.91 -14.22
CA GLU A 228 -8.68 3.72 -15.02
C GLU A 228 -7.40 4.12 -14.26
N TRP A 229 -7.47 4.23 -12.92
CA TRP A 229 -6.41 4.78 -12.09
C TRP A 229 -5.87 3.76 -11.10
N ILE A 230 -4.55 3.74 -10.91
CA ILE A 230 -3.86 2.93 -9.90
C ILE A 230 -2.76 3.75 -9.24
N THR A 231 -2.29 3.31 -8.09
CA THR A 231 -1.16 3.95 -7.41
C THR A 231 0.17 3.68 -8.12
N ASP A 232 1.18 4.47 -7.81
CA ASP A 232 2.54 4.23 -8.31
C ASP A 232 3.12 2.95 -7.71
N LYS A 233 2.70 2.56 -6.50
CA LYS A 233 3.04 1.28 -5.88
C LYS A 233 2.48 0.11 -6.70
N ASP A 234 1.19 0.14 -7.06
CA ASP A 234 0.56 -0.90 -7.89
C ASP A 234 1.26 -1.05 -9.24
N ARG A 235 1.65 0.09 -9.81
CA ARG A 235 2.23 0.16 -11.16
C ARG A 235 3.66 -0.30 -11.23
N PHE A 236 4.49 -0.01 -10.21
CA PHE A 236 5.95 -0.12 -10.31
C PHE A 236 6.56 -1.11 -9.33
N ALA A 237 5.85 -1.52 -8.27
CA ALA A 237 6.36 -2.49 -7.30
C ALA A 237 6.07 -3.94 -7.75
N PHE A 238 6.76 -4.42 -8.78
CA PHE A 238 6.59 -5.78 -9.32
C PHE A 238 7.90 -6.57 -9.43
N GLU A 239 9.00 -6.04 -8.91
CA GLU A 239 10.30 -6.71 -8.95
C GLU A 239 10.60 -7.48 -7.65
N TRP A 240 9.79 -7.28 -6.61
CA TRP A 240 10.05 -7.78 -5.26
C TRP A 240 10.16 -9.31 -5.18
N ASP A 241 9.41 -10.02 -5.99
CA ASP A 241 9.37 -11.48 -6.00
C ASP A 241 10.60 -12.13 -6.64
N LYS A 242 11.51 -11.34 -7.19
CA LYS A 242 12.79 -11.79 -7.78
C LYS A 242 13.95 -11.63 -6.80
N VAL A 243 13.81 -10.79 -5.78
CA VAL A 243 14.86 -10.53 -4.79
C VAL A 243 14.89 -11.68 -3.80
N ASP A 244 16.01 -12.36 -3.65
CA ASP A 244 16.19 -13.50 -2.72
C ASP A 244 15.14 -14.60 -2.87
N ARG A 245 14.72 -14.89 -4.10
CA ARG A 245 13.66 -15.84 -4.45
C ARG A 245 13.98 -17.26 -4.02
N LEU A 246 13.06 -17.89 -3.31
CA LEU A 246 13.08 -19.30 -2.97
C LEU A 246 12.47 -20.14 -4.11
N THR A 247 13.14 -21.20 -4.54
CA THR A 247 12.69 -22.03 -5.67
C THR A 247 12.66 -23.53 -5.37
N TYR A 248 13.23 -23.97 -4.26
CA TYR A 248 13.23 -25.34 -3.78
C TYR A 248 13.13 -25.38 -2.25
N PRO A 249 12.60 -26.49 -1.69
CA PRO A 249 12.52 -26.65 -0.24
C PRO A 249 13.90 -26.68 0.42
N LEU A 250 13.97 -26.19 1.66
CA LEU A 250 15.18 -26.24 2.49
C LEU A 250 14.83 -26.90 3.82
N VAL A 251 15.77 -27.66 4.35
CA VAL A 251 15.69 -28.24 5.70
C VAL A 251 16.94 -27.89 6.49
N ARG A 252 16.82 -27.80 7.80
CA ARG A 252 17.95 -27.52 8.67
C ARG A 252 18.66 -28.81 9.03
N GLU A 253 19.94 -28.92 8.66
CA GLU A 253 20.86 -30.00 8.99
C GLU A 253 22.12 -29.42 9.58
N ASP A 254 22.55 -29.92 10.73
CA ASP A 254 23.74 -29.45 11.48
C ASP A 254 23.80 -27.91 11.66
N GLY A 255 22.63 -27.26 11.79
CA GLY A 255 22.48 -25.82 12.00
C GLY A 255 22.41 -24.98 10.70
N GLU A 256 22.62 -25.57 9.53
CA GLU A 256 22.55 -24.89 8.23
C GLU A 256 21.31 -25.31 7.41
N LEU A 257 20.74 -24.37 6.64
CA LEU A 257 19.67 -24.68 5.70
C LEU A 257 20.24 -25.29 4.42
N VAL A 258 19.85 -26.51 4.10
CA VAL A 258 20.28 -27.23 2.91
C VAL A 258 19.12 -27.54 1.97
N PRO A 259 19.32 -27.52 0.65
CA PRO A 259 18.30 -27.90 -0.31
C PRO A 259 17.91 -29.37 -0.18
N THR A 260 16.60 -29.65 -0.27
CA THR A 260 16.08 -31.01 -0.20
C THR A 260 14.96 -31.24 -1.23
N SER A 261 14.46 -32.48 -1.33
CA SER A 261 13.29 -32.80 -2.14
C SER A 261 11.99 -32.33 -1.46
N TRP A 262 10.92 -32.17 -2.25
CA TRP A 262 9.60 -31.89 -1.69
C TRP A 262 9.11 -33.01 -0.76
N SER A 263 9.36 -34.29 -1.12
CA SER A 263 8.96 -35.42 -0.28
C SER A 263 9.65 -35.38 1.08
N ASP A 264 10.97 -35.20 1.12
CA ASP A 264 11.74 -35.16 2.37
C ASP A 264 11.34 -33.96 3.23
N ALA A 265 11.06 -32.79 2.59
CA ALA A 265 10.64 -31.61 3.30
C ALA A 265 9.24 -31.79 3.92
N LEU A 266 8.28 -32.35 3.18
CA LEU A 266 6.92 -32.59 3.68
C LEU A 266 6.90 -33.64 4.78
N ASP A 267 7.66 -34.74 4.63
CA ASP A 267 7.86 -35.74 5.69
C ASP A 267 8.41 -35.11 6.97
N ARG A 268 9.41 -34.22 6.83
CA ARG A 268 10.00 -33.52 7.99
C ARG A 268 8.98 -32.61 8.68
N VAL A 269 8.13 -31.90 7.91
CA VAL A 269 7.05 -31.08 8.48
C VAL A 269 6.03 -31.98 9.19
N ARG A 270 5.60 -33.09 8.57
CA ARG A 270 4.68 -34.04 9.19
C ARG A 270 5.21 -34.54 10.54
N GLU A 271 6.45 -35.07 10.59
CA GLU A 271 7.06 -35.56 11.83
C GLU A 271 7.10 -34.50 12.93
N GLY A 272 7.47 -33.25 12.58
CA GLY A 272 7.52 -32.15 13.52
C GLY A 272 6.15 -31.76 14.07
N LEU A 273 5.15 -31.66 13.21
CA LEU A 273 3.78 -31.33 13.61
C LEU A 273 3.12 -32.48 14.41
N GLU A 274 3.33 -33.75 14.03
CA GLU A 274 2.87 -34.90 14.83
C GLU A 274 3.47 -34.90 16.23
N SER A 275 4.76 -34.60 16.34
CA SER A 275 5.43 -34.47 17.64
C SER A 275 4.87 -33.34 18.51
N ALA A 276 4.43 -32.23 17.88
CA ALA A 276 3.81 -31.10 18.56
C ALA A 276 2.35 -31.38 18.96
N GLY A 277 1.65 -32.31 18.28
CA GLY A 277 0.24 -32.58 18.48
C GLY A 277 -0.62 -31.37 18.13
N SER A 278 -1.57 -31.01 19.00
CA SER A 278 -2.40 -29.78 18.81
C SER A 278 -1.71 -28.49 19.29
N SER A 279 -0.49 -28.57 19.87
CA SER A 279 0.25 -27.40 20.34
C SER A 279 1.01 -26.73 19.17
N VAL A 280 0.26 -26.38 18.11
CA VAL A 280 0.77 -25.75 16.89
C VAL A 280 0.07 -24.43 16.66
N GLY A 281 0.84 -23.38 16.38
CA GLY A 281 0.35 -22.08 15.96
C GLY A 281 0.54 -21.86 14.47
N PHE A 282 -0.37 -21.07 13.88
CA PHE A 282 -0.35 -20.72 12.47
C PHE A 282 -0.42 -19.21 12.28
N LEU A 283 0.60 -18.63 11.63
CA LEU A 283 0.68 -17.21 11.29
C LEU A 283 0.76 -17.03 9.75
N PRO A 284 -0.35 -17.14 9.02
CA PRO A 284 -0.35 -17.14 7.55
C PRO A 284 -0.15 -15.76 6.92
N GLY A 285 -0.13 -14.68 7.70
CA GLY A 285 0.07 -13.31 7.22
C GLY A 285 -1.05 -12.80 6.29
N GLY A 286 -0.85 -11.60 5.73
CA GLY A 286 -1.87 -10.87 4.95
C GLY A 286 -1.66 -10.89 3.42
N ARG A 287 -0.87 -11.82 2.86
CA ARG A 287 -0.61 -11.92 1.40
C ARG A 287 -1.48 -12.94 0.67
N LEU A 288 -2.29 -13.69 1.38
CA LEU A 288 -3.00 -14.85 0.86
C LEU A 288 -4.11 -14.47 -0.12
N THR A 289 -4.30 -15.30 -1.15
CA THR A 289 -5.57 -15.33 -1.87
C THR A 289 -6.63 -16.01 -1.02
N PHE A 290 -7.90 -15.87 -1.40
CA PHE A 290 -8.99 -16.53 -0.68
C PHE A 290 -8.83 -18.06 -0.66
N GLU A 291 -8.37 -18.63 -1.77
CA GLU A 291 -8.16 -20.08 -1.91
C GLU A 291 -7.03 -20.59 -1.02
N ASP A 292 -5.94 -19.82 -0.90
CA ASP A 292 -4.86 -20.12 0.02
C ASP A 292 -5.33 -19.99 1.47
N ALA A 293 -6.04 -18.91 1.80
CA ALA A 293 -6.58 -18.68 3.14
C ALA A 293 -7.54 -19.79 3.57
N TRP A 294 -8.39 -20.25 2.66
CA TRP A 294 -9.28 -21.40 2.90
C TRP A 294 -8.49 -22.66 3.26
N ALA A 295 -7.43 -22.94 2.50
CA ALA A 295 -6.59 -24.11 2.74
C ALA A 295 -5.89 -24.04 4.11
N TRP A 296 -5.35 -22.86 4.49
CA TRP A 296 -4.76 -22.64 5.81
C TRP A 296 -5.79 -22.90 6.93
N SER A 297 -7.00 -22.33 6.80
CA SER A 297 -8.07 -22.49 7.78
C SER A 297 -8.48 -23.95 7.96
N LYS A 298 -8.66 -24.66 6.86
CA LYS A 298 -9.09 -26.06 6.87
C LYS A 298 -7.99 -26.99 7.38
N PHE A 299 -6.75 -26.83 6.88
CA PHE A 299 -5.60 -27.65 7.30
C PHE A 299 -5.34 -27.55 8.80
N ALA A 300 -5.28 -26.34 9.34
CA ALA A 300 -5.00 -26.12 10.76
C ALA A 300 -6.02 -26.84 11.65
N ARG A 301 -7.31 -26.74 11.33
CA ARG A 301 -8.39 -27.26 12.17
C ARG A 301 -8.72 -28.73 11.96
N THR A 302 -8.70 -29.20 10.70
CA THR A 302 -9.16 -30.56 10.39
C THR A 302 -8.04 -31.60 10.34
N VAL A 303 -6.79 -31.18 10.04
CA VAL A 303 -5.64 -32.08 9.96
C VAL A 303 -4.81 -32.02 11.24
N VAL A 304 -4.42 -30.80 11.66
CA VAL A 304 -3.58 -30.62 12.85
C VAL A 304 -4.40 -30.55 14.15
N GLY A 305 -5.68 -30.19 14.06
CA GLY A 305 -6.56 -30.04 15.23
C GLY A 305 -6.23 -28.82 16.10
N SER A 306 -5.79 -27.72 15.49
CA SER A 306 -5.49 -26.47 16.18
C SER A 306 -6.31 -25.30 15.61
N ASP A 307 -6.89 -24.51 16.50
CA ASP A 307 -7.54 -23.23 16.17
C ASP A 307 -6.64 -22.02 16.52
N SER A 308 -5.38 -22.27 16.91
CA SER A 308 -4.38 -21.22 17.08
C SER A 308 -3.90 -20.72 15.71
N ILE A 309 -4.75 -19.93 15.06
CA ILE A 309 -4.50 -19.37 13.72
C ILE A 309 -4.91 -17.90 13.68
N ASP A 310 -3.99 -17.03 13.25
CA ASP A 310 -4.25 -15.58 13.16
C ASP A 310 -3.44 -14.95 12.02
N PHE A 311 -4.14 -14.30 11.08
CA PHE A 311 -3.49 -13.59 9.98
C PHE A 311 -2.89 -12.24 10.38
N ARG A 312 -3.23 -11.70 11.56
CA ARG A 312 -2.89 -10.36 12.01
C ARG A 312 -1.46 -10.27 12.56
N SER A 313 -0.47 -10.57 11.71
CA SER A 313 0.96 -10.39 12.03
C SER A 313 1.30 -8.89 12.11
N ARG A 314 0.66 -8.17 13.03
CA ARG A 314 0.72 -6.74 13.28
C ARG A 314 0.07 -6.42 14.63
N PRO A 315 0.17 -5.16 15.13
CA PRO A 315 -0.58 -4.75 16.31
C PRO A 315 -2.08 -5.08 16.17
N SER A 316 -2.60 -5.84 17.11
CA SER A 316 -3.97 -6.36 17.11
C SER A 316 -4.55 -6.42 18.52
N SER A 317 -5.84 -6.66 18.64
CA SER A 317 -6.53 -6.78 19.92
C SER A 317 -7.69 -7.77 19.86
N GLU A 318 -8.14 -8.22 21.03
CA GLU A 318 -9.36 -9.03 21.15
C GLU A 318 -10.62 -8.25 20.73
N GLU A 319 -10.64 -6.93 21.00
CA GLU A 319 -11.71 -6.04 20.52
C GLU A 319 -11.82 -6.08 19.00
N GLU A 320 -10.68 -6.05 18.30
CA GLU A 320 -10.64 -6.18 16.84
C GLU A 320 -11.08 -7.56 16.37
N ARG A 321 -10.62 -8.64 17.02
CA ARG A 321 -11.07 -10.00 16.68
C ARG A 321 -12.59 -10.11 16.74
N SER A 322 -13.17 -9.65 17.85
CA SER A 322 -14.61 -9.65 18.05
C SER A 322 -15.33 -8.76 17.04
N PHE A 323 -14.79 -7.57 16.76
CA PHE A 323 -15.32 -6.66 15.74
C PHE A 323 -15.35 -7.29 14.35
N LEU A 324 -14.25 -7.94 13.93
CA LEU A 324 -14.15 -8.60 12.64
C LEU A 324 -15.14 -9.77 12.52
N ALA A 325 -15.32 -10.54 13.59
CA ALA A 325 -16.26 -11.64 13.62
C ALA A 325 -17.73 -11.19 13.59
N SER A 326 -18.05 -10.03 14.21
CA SER A 326 -19.41 -9.54 14.32
C SER A 326 -19.89 -8.67 13.16
N PHE A 327 -18.99 -7.87 12.57
CA PHE A 327 -19.38 -6.83 11.62
C PHE A 327 -18.73 -6.96 10.24
N VAL A 328 -17.74 -7.83 10.07
CA VAL A 328 -16.97 -7.93 8.82
C VAL A 328 -17.15 -9.30 8.16
N ALA A 329 -16.91 -10.39 8.89
CA ALA A 329 -17.02 -11.73 8.35
C ALA A 329 -18.46 -12.01 7.89
N GLY A 330 -18.61 -12.49 6.65
CA GLY A 330 -19.91 -12.82 6.08
C GLY A 330 -20.80 -11.62 5.73
N SER A 331 -20.36 -10.36 5.93
CA SER A 331 -21.17 -9.17 5.65
C SER A 331 -21.43 -8.90 4.17
N GLY A 332 -20.68 -9.53 3.27
CA GLY A 332 -20.83 -9.34 1.82
C GLY A 332 -20.51 -7.92 1.36
N LEU A 333 -21.22 -7.47 0.33
CA LEU A 333 -21.11 -6.11 -0.25
C LEU A 333 -22.11 -5.16 0.42
N ASP A 334 -21.79 -4.63 1.60
CA ASP A 334 -22.64 -3.66 2.27
C ASP A 334 -22.35 -2.22 1.83
N VAL A 335 -21.08 -1.81 1.85
CA VAL A 335 -20.62 -0.49 1.41
C VAL A 335 -19.71 -0.65 0.19
N THR A 336 -19.96 0.14 -0.86
CA THR A 336 -19.20 0.11 -2.11
C THR A 336 -18.52 1.44 -2.41
N TYR A 337 -17.57 1.45 -3.36
CA TYR A 337 -16.97 2.68 -3.89
C TYR A 337 -18.01 3.67 -4.42
N SER A 338 -19.08 3.16 -5.05
CA SER A 338 -20.18 3.99 -5.55
C SER A 338 -20.97 4.63 -4.41
N ASP A 339 -21.17 3.91 -3.32
CA ASP A 339 -21.81 4.45 -2.11
C ASP A 339 -20.97 5.57 -1.52
N LEU A 340 -19.64 5.42 -1.45
CA LEU A 340 -18.76 6.49 -0.96
C LEU A 340 -18.87 7.76 -1.81
N GLU A 341 -18.89 7.64 -3.14
CA GLU A 341 -19.00 8.81 -4.02
C GLU A 341 -20.35 9.54 -3.87
N SER A 342 -21.42 8.84 -3.54
CA SER A 342 -22.78 9.35 -3.44
C SER A 342 -23.21 9.67 -2.02
N ALA A 343 -22.43 9.31 -1.00
CA ALA A 343 -22.72 9.57 0.39
C ALA A 343 -22.82 11.08 0.70
N GLY A 344 -23.69 11.46 1.60
CA GLY A 344 -23.74 12.84 2.12
C GLY A 344 -22.53 13.16 3.02
N GLN A 345 -22.12 12.19 3.82
CA GLN A 345 -21.01 12.27 4.75
C GLN A 345 -20.26 10.95 4.84
N VAL A 346 -18.92 11.01 4.81
CA VAL A 346 -18.02 9.92 5.18
C VAL A 346 -17.15 10.36 6.35
N LEU A 347 -17.07 9.54 7.38
CA LEU A 347 -16.15 9.70 8.51
C LEU A 347 -15.01 8.68 8.39
N LEU A 348 -13.78 9.15 8.42
CA LEU A 348 -12.58 8.33 8.47
C LEU A 348 -12.10 8.22 9.92
N VAL A 349 -11.88 7.00 10.40
CA VAL A 349 -11.36 6.73 11.74
C VAL A 349 -10.14 5.80 11.62
N ALA A 350 -9.00 6.22 12.17
CA ALA A 350 -7.74 5.48 12.08
C ALA A 350 -7.38 5.04 10.63
N LEU A 351 -7.70 5.87 9.65
CA LEU A 351 -7.52 5.58 8.22
C LEU A 351 -7.03 6.82 7.48
N GLU A 352 -5.93 6.66 6.73
CA GLU A 352 -5.41 7.67 5.79
C GLU A 352 -5.46 7.11 4.36
N PRO A 353 -6.56 7.33 3.61
CA PRO A 353 -6.78 6.63 2.35
C PRO A 353 -5.71 6.89 1.28
N GLU A 354 -5.06 8.07 1.26
CA GLU A 354 -3.99 8.35 0.29
C GLU A 354 -2.80 7.42 0.46
N ASP A 355 -2.48 7.04 1.69
CA ASP A 355 -1.35 6.18 2.02
C ASP A 355 -1.75 4.69 2.11
N GLU A 356 -2.97 4.37 2.56
CA GLU A 356 -3.37 3.02 2.95
C GLU A 356 -4.32 2.32 1.96
N CYS A 357 -5.09 3.09 1.15
CA CYS A 357 -6.05 2.54 0.17
C CYS A 357 -6.26 3.54 -0.97
N GLY A 358 -5.31 3.57 -1.93
CA GLY A 358 -5.22 4.66 -2.90
C GLY A 358 -6.42 4.84 -3.82
N ALA A 359 -7.10 3.77 -4.27
CA ALA A 359 -8.31 3.90 -5.06
C ALA A 359 -9.44 4.53 -4.26
N MET A 360 -9.59 4.19 -2.98
CA MET A 360 -10.56 4.82 -2.08
C MET A 360 -10.34 6.33 -1.97
N PHE A 361 -9.09 6.75 -1.81
CA PHE A 361 -8.74 8.18 -1.81
C PHE A 361 -9.24 8.88 -3.08
N LEU A 362 -8.98 8.31 -4.26
CA LEU A 362 -9.42 8.91 -5.53
C LEU A 362 -10.94 9.00 -5.64
N ARG A 363 -11.67 7.97 -5.16
CA ARG A 363 -13.14 7.93 -5.15
C ARG A 363 -13.73 8.95 -4.17
N LEU A 364 -13.20 9.04 -2.96
CA LEU A 364 -13.61 10.06 -1.99
C LEU A 364 -13.35 11.48 -2.53
N ARG A 365 -12.15 11.72 -3.09
CA ARG A 365 -11.82 13.00 -3.71
C ARG A 365 -12.76 13.34 -4.88
N LYS A 366 -13.12 12.36 -5.71
CA LYS A 366 -14.10 12.55 -6.79
C LYS A 366 -15.46 12.94 -6.21
N GLY A 367 -15.94 12.26 -5.17
CA GLY A 367 -17.19 12.56 -4.47
C GLY A 367 -17.21 13.98 -3.90
N THR A 368 -16.16 14.42 -3.22
CA THR A 368 -16.08 15.78 -2.67
C THR A 368 -16.14 16.87 -3.74
N ARG A 369 -15.59 16.60 -4.92
CA ARG A 369 -15.55 17.57 -6.02
C ARG A 369 -16.79 17.57 -6.90
N LYS A 370 -17.47 16.45 -7.06
CA LYS A 370 -18.56 16.28 -8.05
C LYS A 370 -19.92 16.03 -7.44
N SER A 371 -20.00 15.34 -6.32
CA SER A 371 -21.27 14.89 -5.72
C SER A 371 -21.65 15.62 -4.45
N GLY A 372 -20.80 16.54 -3.95
CA GLY A 372 -21.06 17.27 -2.72
C GLY A 372 -20.81 16.45 -1.45
N LEU A 373 -20.15 15.30 -1.56
CA LEU A 373 -19.69 14.50 -0.43
C LEU A 373 -18.89 15.37 0.55
N LYS A 374 -19.19 15.24 1.82
CA LYS A 374 -18.39 15.80 2.92
C LYS A 374 -17.57 14.68 3.54
N VAL A 375 -16.29 14.94 3.77
CA VAL A 375 -15.41 14.01 4.49
C VAL A 375 -15.00 14.64 5.82
N ALA A 376 -15.07 13.87 6.90
CA ALA A 376 -14.45 14.20 8.17
C ALA A 376 -13.45 13.11 8.54
N THR A 377 -12.40 13.45 9.28
CA THR A 377 -11.40 12.49 9.75
C THR A 377 -11.06 12.71 11.20
N VAL A 378 -11.04 11.64 11.99
CA VAL A 378 -10.51 11.63 13.36
C VAL A 378 -9.02 11.31 13.26
N ALA A 379 -8.19 12.31 13.44
CA ALA A 379 -6.74 12.19 13.23
C ALA A 379 -5.97 13.22 14.09
N PRO A 380 -4.65 13.00 14.30
CA PRO A 380 -3.83 13.95 15.06
C PRO A 380 -3.41 15.19 14.26
N PHE A 381 -3.53 15.18 12.94
CA PHE A 381 -3.18 16.33 12.07
C PHE A 381 -3.83 16.22 10.70
N THR A 382 -3.81 17.31 9.94
CA THR A 382 -4.31 17.37 8.57
C THR A 382 -3.26 16.82 7.60
N SER A 383 -3.49 15.60 7.08
CA SER A 383 -2.62 14.97 6.09
C SER A 383 -2.73 15.62 4.70
N ASN A 384 -1.85 15.22 3.77
CA ASN A 384 -1.96 15.63 2.37
C ASN A 384 -3.26 15.12 1.74
N GLY A 385 -3.63 13.86 2.00
CA GLY A 385 -4.88 13.27 1.52
C GLY A 385 -6.09 14.04 2.04
N SER A 386 -6.11 14.36 3.34
CA SER A 386 -7.18 15.14 3.97
C SER A 386 -7.34 16.53 3.33
N ARG A 387 -6.23 17.24 3.06
CA ARG A 387 -6.27 18.53 2.33
C ARG A 387 -6.86 18.39 0.93
N LYS A 388 -6.45 17.39 0.16
CA LYS A 388 -6.91 17.15 -1.20
C LYS A 388 -8.39 16.75 -1.29
N MET A 389 -8.92 16.09 -0.24
CA MET A 389 -10.33 15.75 -0.10
C MET A 389 -11.15 16.88 0.53
N ASN A 390 -10.51 17.98 0.95
CA ASN A 390 -11.13 19.02 1.75
C ASN A 390 -11.80 18.44 3.01
N ALA A 391 -11.15 17.48 3.65
CA ALA A 391 -11.68 16.79 4.82
C ALA A 391 -11.63 17.70 6.06
N ARG A 392 -12.68 17.63 6.88
CA ARG A 392 -12.73 18.29 8.19
C ARG A 392 -11.97 17.46 9.21
N LEU A 393 -10.92 18.02 9.80
CA LEU A 393 -10.20 17.40 10.90
C LEU A 393 -11.05 17.46 12.19
N LEU A 394 -11.29 16.29 12.79
CA LEU A 394 -11.73 16.14 14.16
C LEU A 394 -10.49 15.75 14.97
N HIS A 395 -9.86 16.74 15.57
CA HIS A 395 -8.53 16.65 16.12
C HIS A 395 -8.46 15.73 17.33
N ALA A 396 -7.67 14.69 17.27
CA ALA A 396 -7.47 13.69 18.32
C ALA A 396 -5.97 13.45 18.57
N ALA A 397 -5.52 13.61 19.81
CA ALA A 397 -4.19 13.11 20.20
C ALA A 397 -4.20 11.57 20.24
N PRO A 398 -3.03 10.91 20.12
CA PRO A 398 -2.95 9.46 20.21
C PRO A 398 -3.59 8.91 21.49
N GLY A 399 -4.52 7.97 21.36
CA GLY A 399 -5.30 7.40 22.47
C GLY A 399 -6.54 8.21 22.88
N ALA A 400 -6.72 9.44 22.36
CA ALA A 400 -7.92 10.25 22.64
C ALA A 400 -9.03 10.05 21.61
N GLU A 401 -8.80 9.28 20.56
CA GLU A 401 -9.73 9.05 19.46
C GLU A 401 -11.11 8.55 19.92
N PRO A 402 -11.25 7.62 20.91
CA PRO A 402 -12.55 7.16 21.40
C PRO A 402 -13.40 8.33 21.92
N GLY A 403 -12.79 9.22 22.71
CA GLY A 403 -13.48 10.40 23.26
C GLY A 403 -13.94 11.39 22.20
N VAL A 404 -13.18 11.55 21.10
CA VAL A 404 -13.55 12.38 19.95
C VAL A 404 -14.72 11.74 19.19
N VAL A 405 -14.69 10.42 18.95
CA VAL A 405 -15.79 9.67 18.33
C VAL A 405 -17.07 9.75 19.18
N ASP A 406 -16.96 9.62 20.49
CA ASP A 406 -18.09 9.72 21.42
C ASP A 406 -18.70 11.14 21.51
N ALA A 407 -17.92 12.17 21.18
CA ALA A 407 -18.37 13.54 21.08
C ALA A 407 -19.20 13.83 19.79
N ILE A 408 -19.19 12.89 18.82
CA ILE A 408 -20.04 12.96 17.61
C ILE A 408 -21.44 12.46 17.97
N LYS A 409 -22.24 13.35 18.53
CA LYS A 409 -23.62 13.09 18.96
C LYS A 409 -24.47 14.35 18.98
N ALA A 410 -25.78 14.21 19.02
CA ALA A 410 -26.71 15.33 19.16
C ALA A 410 -26.36 16.17 20.42
N GLY A 411 -26.20 17.48 20.25
CA GLY A 411 -25.79 18.39 21.30
C GLY A 411 -24.31 18.27 21.74
N GLY A 412 -23.51 17.41 21.11
CA GLY A 412 -22.08 17.30 21.34
C GLY A 412 -21.26 18.32 20.55
N ALA A 413 -19.94 18.28 20.72
CA ALA A 413 -18.99 19.17 20.01
C ALA A 413 -19.04 19.05 18.47
N TYR A 414 -19.46 17.90 17.97
CA TYR A 414 -19.57 17.57 16.55
C TYR A 414 -20.99 17.14 16.15
N ALA A 415 -22.01 17.84 16.69
CA ALA A 415 -23.42 17.54 16.43
C ALA A 415 -23.78 17.62 14.94
N ASP A 416 -23.17 18.54 14.19
CA ASP A 416 -23.35 18.70 12.76
C ASP A 416 -22.80 17.51 11.95
N VAL A 417 -21.70 16.91 12.40
CA VAL A 417 -21.17 15.67 11.80
C VAL A 417 -22.09 14.49 12.12
N ALA A 418 -22.60 14.41 13.36
CA ALA A 418 -23.54 13.37 13.77
C ALA A 418 -24.83 13.41 12.94
N GLU A 419 -25.40 14.61 12.70
CA GLU A 419 -26.56 14.79 11.85
C GLU A 419 -26.30 14.39 10.40
N ALA A 420 -25.13 14.80 9.85
CA ALA A 420 -24.73 14.48 8.48
C ALA A 420 -24.42 12.99 8.26
N LEU A 421 -24.06 12.24 9.31
CA LEU A 421 -23.81 10.80 9.26
C LEU A 421 -25.11 9.97 9.19
N SER A 422 -26.29 10.56 9.36
CA SER A 422 -27.54 9.83 9.15
C SER A 422 -27.64 9.36 7.70
N GLY A 423 -27.56 8.03 7.49
CA GLY A 423 -27.40 7.42 6.15
C GLY A 423 -26.04 7.62 5.47
N GLY A 424 -25.05 8.13 6.22
CA GLY A 424 -23.67 8.24 5.80
C GLY A 424 -22.87 6.95 6.00
N VAL A 425 -21.54 7.07 5.94
CA VAL A 425 -20.62 5.93 6.08
C VAL A 425 -19.52 6.25 7.08
N VAL A 426 -19.21 5.30 7.95
CA VAL A 426 -18.02 5.31 8.80
C VAL A 426 -17.02 4.28 8.23
N LEU A 427 -15.86 4.75 7.80
CA LEU A 427 -14.74 3.90 7.38
C LEU A 427 -13.75 3.81 8.53
N VAL A 428 -13.50 2.58 8.99
CA VAL A 428 -12.53 2.32 10.06
C VAL A 428 -11.35 1.51 9.53
N GLY A 429 -10.14 2.05 9.71
CA GLY A 429 -8.90 1.38 9.32
C GLY A 429 -8.41 0.37 10.36
N GLU A 430 -7.55 -0.56 9.96
CA GLU A 430 -6.97 -1.58 10.85
C GLU A 430 -6.23 -0.98 12.06
N ARG A 431 -5.71 0.25 11.94
CA ARG A 431 -5.00 0.94 13.03
C ARG A 431 -5.90 1.24 14.24
N ALA A 432 -7.23 1.15 14.09
CA ALA A 432 -8.15 1.27 15.21
C ALA A 432 -7.91 0.21 16.30
N ALA A 433 -7.42 -0.96 15.92
CA ALA A 433 -7.05 -2.04 16.85
C ALA A 433 -5.97 -1.65 17.88
N ARG A 434 -5.17 -0.62 17.58
CA ARG A 434 -4.09 -0.12 18.46
C ARG A 434 -4.61 0.76 19.61
N VAL A 435 -5.87 1.19 19.55
CA VAL A 435 -6.48 2.13 20.51
C VAL A 435 -7.64 1.45 21.23
N PRO A 436 -7.45 0.97 22.47
CA PRO A 436 -8.50 0.28 23.22
C PRO A 436 -9.78 1.10 23.30
N GLY A 437 -10.93 0.48 23.03
CA GLY A 437 -12.25 1.10 23.04
C GLY A 437 -12.61 1.92 21.81
N LEU A 438 -11.68 2.07 20.82
CA LEU A 438 -11.97 2.86 19.62
C LEU A 438 -12.99 2.15 18.71
N LEU A 439 -12.86 0.84 18.50
CA LEU A 439 -13.84 0.08 17.72
C LEU A 439 -15.20 0.07 18.40
N SER A 440 -15.24 -0.03 19.73
CA SER A 440 -16.48 0.07 20.51
C SER A 440 -17.15 1.44 20.34
N SER A 441 -16.39 2.53 20.38
CA SER A 441 -16.93 3.88 20.13
C SER A 441 -17.44 4.04 18.70
N VAL A 442 -16.77 3.41 17.71
CA VAL A 442 -17.17 3.43 16.29
C VAL A 442 -18.48 2.65 16.08
N VAL A 443 -18.62 1.47 16.67
CA VAL A 443 -19.87 0.68 16.63
C VAL A 443 -21.02 1.48 17.23
N ALA A 444 -20.83 1.99 18.44
CA ALA A 444 -21.84 2.82 19.11
C ALA A 444 -22.18 4.11 18.32
N LEU A 445 -21.22 4.68 17.57
CA LEU A 445 -21.47 5.81 16.66
C LEU A 445 -22.36 5.39 15.50
N ALA A 446 -22.04 4.28 14.83
CA ALA A 446 -22.82 3.76 13.72
C ALA A 446 -24.26 3.46 14.14
N GLU A 447 -24.46 2.80 15.28
CA GLU A 447 -25.78 2.51 15.84
C GLU A 447 -26.60 3.79 16.13
N ARG A 448 -26.01 4.78 16.82
CA ARG A 448 -26.76 6.01 17.20
C ARG A 448 -27.05 6.95 16.05
N THR A 449 -26.26 6.88 14.94
CA THR A 449 -26.44 7.74 13.76
C THR A 449 -27.19 7.06 12.63
N GLY A 450 -27.22 5.72 12.61
CA GLY A 450 -27.71 4.93 11.50
C GLY A 450 -26.75 4.95 10.29
N ALA A 451 -25.49 5.29 10.52
CA ALA A 451 -24.45 5.22 9.48
C ALA A 451 -24.06 3.77 9.18
N ARG A 452 -23.78 3.47 7.92
CA ARG A 452 -23.17 2.19 7.55
C ARG A 452 -21.72 2.16 7.97
N LEU A 453 -21.25 0.99 8.40
CA LEU A 453 -19.90 0.77 8.89
C LEU A 453 -19.12 -0.13 7.92
N ALA A 454 -17.90 0.26 7.55
CA ALA A 454 -17.02 -0.59 6.76
C ALA A 454 -15.59 -0.59 7.31
N TRP A 455 -15.00 -1.76 7.36
CA TRP A 455 -13.61 -1.96 7.75
C TRP A 455 -12.69 -1.93 6.53
N VAL A 456 -11.58 -1.21 6.64
CA VAL A 456 -10.60 -1.04 5.58
C VAL A 456 -9.27 -1.61 6.06
N PRO A 457 -8.93 -2.85 5.69
CA PRO A 457 -7.60 -3.40 5.96
C PRO A 457 -6.56 -2.76 5.03
N ARG A 458 -5.31 -2.91 5.40
CA ARG A 458 -4.21 -2.39 4.58
C ARG A 458 -3.75 -3.38 3.51
N ARG A 459 -3.76 -4.68 3.79
CA ARG A 459 -3.21 -5.71 2.90
C ARG A 459 -4.30 -6.33 2.02
N ALA A 460 -3.93 -6.74 0.81
CA ALA A 460 -4.86 -7.30 -0.17
C ALA A 460 -5.51 -8.62 0.27
N GLY A 461 -4.82 -9.41 1.09
CA GLY A 461 -5.32 -10.70 1.56
C GLY A 461 -6.12 -10.66 2.85
N ASP A 462 -6.11 -9.54 3.60
CA ASP A 462 -6.69 -9.50 4.95
C ASP A 462 -8.20 -9.74 4.97
N ARG A 463 -8.96 -9.16 4.02
CA ARG A 463 -10.40 -9.42 3.95
C ARG A 463 -10.69 -10.89 3.61
N ALA A 464 -9.93 -11.48 2.70
CA ALA A 464 -10.05 -12.90 2.37
C ALA A 464 -9.71 -13.79 3.57
N ALA A 465 -8.72 -13.40 4.38
CA ALA A 465 -8.37 -14.10 5.61
C ALA A 465 -9.53 -14.09 6.64
N VAL A 466 -10.22 -12.97 6.80
CA VAL A 466 -11.42 -12.86 7.65
C VAL A 466 -12.53 -13.77 7.11
N GLU A 467 -12.82 -13.72 5.82
CA GLU A 467 -13.89 -14.54 5.20
C GLU A 467 -13.57 -16.04 5.25
N ALA A 468 -12.29 -16.43 5.20
CA ALA A 468 -11.86 -17.83 5.37
C ALA A 468 -11.74 -18.27 6.84
N GLY A 469 -11.97 -17.36 7.80
CA GLY A 469 -11.93 -17.68 9.23
C GLY A 469 -10.52 -17.83 9.80
N LEU A 470 -9.52 -17.04 9.34
CA LEU A 470 -8.16 -17.06 9.87
C LEU A 470 -8.02 -16.22 11.16
N LEU A 471 -8.94 -16.44 12.10
CA LEU A 471 -8.94 -15.85 13.45
C LEU A 471 -9.38 -16.92 14.46
N PRO A 472 -8.83 -16.93 15.69
CA PRO A 472 -9.25 -17.90 16.69
C PRO A 472 -10.72 -17.72 17.04
N GLY A 473 -11.45 -18.85 17.03
CA GLY A 473 -12.89 -18.86 17.29
C GLY A 473 -13.78 -18.41 16.12
N LEU A 474 -13.20 -18.06 14.98
CA LEU A 474 -13.93 -17.68 13.77
C LEU A 474 -13.78 -18.75 12.68
N LEU A 475 -14.88 -19.26 12.20
CA LEU A 475 -14.96 -20.16 11.05
C LEU A 475 -15.37 -19.35 9.79
N PRO A 476 -15.20 -19.91 8.58
CA PRO A 476 -15.52 -19.23 7.34
C PRO A 476 -16.88 -18.55 7.31
N PHE A 477 -16.90 -17.35 6.73
CA PHE A 477 -18.09 -16.50 6.53
C PHE A 477 -18.85 -16.16 7.82
N GLY A 478 -18.14 -15.95 8.93
CA GLY A 478 -18.72 -15.42 10.17
C GLY A 478 -19.24 -16.49 11.14
N ARG A 479 -19.12 -17.76 10.83
CA ARG A 479 -19.54 -18.87 11.70
C ARG A 479 -18.69 -18.93 12.98
N GLY A 480 -19.31 -19.26 14.11
CA GLY A 480 -18.60 -19.55 15.37
C GLY A 480 -17.99 -20.95 15.38
N ILE A 481 -16.95 -21.14 16.20
CA ILE A 481 -16.35 -22.46 16.41
C ILE A 481 -17.16 -23.27 17.45
N ASP A 482 -18.40 -23.51 17.12
CA ASP A 482 -19.35 -24.31 17.91
C ASP A 482 -19.88 -25.49 17.08
N GLU A 483 -20.71 -26.34 17.68
CA GLU A 483 -21.26 -27.51 17.02
C GLU A 483 -22.07 -27.13 15.76
N ALA A 484 -22.82 -26.05 15.80
CA ALA A 484 -23.64 -25.58 14.66
C ALA A 484 -22.76 -25.10 13.50
N GLY A 485 -21.72 -24.29 13.81
CA GLY A 485 -20.74 -23.82 12.83
C GLY A 485 -19.98 -24.96 12.18
N ALA A 486 -19.48 -25.91 12.99
CA ALA A 486 -18.77 -27.09 12.51
C ALA A 486 -19.64 -27.97 11.60
N GLN A 487 -20.87 -28.25 12.00
CA GLN A 487 -21.83 -29.03 11.21
C GLN A 487 -22.15 -28.34 9.88
N SER A 488 -22.32 -27.03 9.86
CA SER A 488 -22.63 -26.29 8.64
C SER A 488 -21.53 -26.33 7.59
N LEU A 489 -20.26 -26.47 8.02
CA LEU A 489 -19.09 -26.60 7.13
C LEU A 489 -18.86 -28.07 6.67
N GLY A 490 -19.36 -29.04 7.41
CA GLY A 490 -19.06 -30.46 7.16
C GLY A 490 -17.61 -30.84 7.47
N TRP A 491 -16.89 -30.04 8.30
CA TRP A 491 -15.48 -30.27 8.64
C TRP A 491 -15.27 -31.28 9.79
N GLY A 492 -16.34 -31.85 10.30
CA GLY A 492 -16.28 -32.82 11.41
C GLY A 492 -16.12 -32.15 12.78
N GLU A 493 -15.46 -32.87 13.70
CA GLU A 493 -15.15 -32.33 15.04
C GLU A 493 -14.01 -31.32 14.96
N LEU A 494 -14.21 -30.13 15.53
CA LEU A 494 -13.24 -29.05 15.50
C LEU A 494 -12.65 -28.81 16.89
N PRO A 495 -11.41 -28.25 16.98
CA PRO A 495 -10.79 -27.92 18.25
C PRO A 495 -11.55 -26.79 18.98
N GLU A 496 -11.29 -26.66 20.28
CA GLU A 496 -11.68 -25.46 21.02
C GLU A 496 -10.96 -24.21 20.50
N ARG A 497 -11.48 -23.03 20.85
CA ARG A 497 -10.88 -21.74 20.48
C ARG A 497 -9.41 -21.67 20.88
N GLY A 498 -8.55 -21.37 19.92
CA GLY A 498 -7.12 -21.26 20.06
C GLY A 498 -6.59 -19.88 20.46
N LEU A 499 -5.28 -19.72 20.29
CA LEU A 499 -4.51 -18.51 20.61
C LEU A 499 -4.52 -17.51 19.45
N ASP A 500 -4.54 -16.21 19.77
CA ASP A 500 -4.27 -15.16 18.79
C ASP A 500 -2.76 -14.99 18.52
N ALA A 501 -2.40 -14.13 17.52
CA ALA A 501 -1.01 -13.95 17.12
C ALA A 501 -0.08 -13.54 18.27
N LYS A 502 -0.53 -12.64 19.15
CA LYS A 502 0.24 -12.20 20.31
C LYS A 502 0.44 -13.34 21.31
N GLN A 503 -0.64 -14.04 21.63
CA GLN A 503 -0.60 -15.19 22.54
C GLN A 503 0.27 -16.33 21.99
N MET A 504 0.24 -16.57 20.66
CA MET A 504 1.11 -17.57 20.03
C MET A 504 2.60 -17.20 20.17
N ILE A 505 2.96 -15.93 19.99
CA ILE A 505 4.33 -15.44 20.20
C ILE A 505 4.76 -15.63 21.68
N GLU A 506 3.90 -15.25 22.62
CA GLU A 506 4.16 -15.42 24.06
C GLU A 506 4.31 -16.92 24.44
N ALA A 507 3.43 -17.78 23.92
CA ALA A 507 3.48 -19.22 24.15
C ALA A 507 4.68 -19.91 23.47
N ALA A 508 5.13 -19.42 22.32
CA ALA A 508 6.34 -19.90 21.65
C ALA A 508 7.60 -19.52 22.47
N ALA A 509 7.70 -18.27 22.92
CA ALA A 509 8.81 -17.80 23.74
C ALA A 509 8.90 -18.52 25.11
N SER A 510 7.77 -18.93 25.69
CA SER A 510 7.73 -19.70 26.93
C SER A 510 7.95 -21.22 26.74
N GLY A 511 7.96 -21.71 25.49
CA GLY A 511 8.05 -23.13 25.15
C GLY A 511 6.77 -23.92 25.39
N GLU A 512 5.63 -23.26 25.64
CA GLU A 512 4.30 -23.87 25.71
C GLU A 512 3.83 -24.30 24.33
N LEU A 513 4.01 -23.44 23.31
CA LEU A 513 3.77 -23.79 21.91
C LEU A 513 4.93 -24.64 21.38
N LYS A 514 4.62 -25.77 20.76
CA LYS A 514 5.63 -26.76 20.32
C LYS A 514 6.02 -26.61 18.86
N ALA A 515 5.15 -26.04 18.03
CA ALA A 515 5.46 -25.74 16.64
C ALA A 515 4.78 -24.44 16.19
N LEU A 516 5.42 -23.77 15.24
CA LEU A 516 4.88 -22.58 14.61
C LEU A 516 5.03 -22.70 13.09
N VAL A 517 3.93 -22.47 12.36
CA VAL A 517 3.90 -22.45 10.89
C VAL A 517 3.64 -21.01 10.44
N VAL A 518 4.59 -20.41 9.72
CA VAL A 518 4.57 -18.99 9.37
C VAL A 518 4.58 -18.80 7.86
N GLY A 519 3.77 -17.89 7.34
CA GLY A 519 3.71 -17.57 5.92
C GLY A 519 3.59 -16.08 5.61
N GLY A 520 4.55 -15.51 4.87
CA GLY A 520 4.45 -14.14 4.38
C GLY A 520 4.43 -13.06 5.48
N VAL A 521 5.19 -13.25 6.55
CA VAL A 521 5.27 -12.37 7.72
C VAL A 521 6.59 -11.61 7.74
N ASP A 522 6.53 -10.34 8.13
CA ASP A 522 7.70 -9.51 8.42
C ASP A 522 7.72 -9.20 9.93
N VAL A 523 8.78 -9.58 10.63
CA VAL A 523 8.93 -9.38 12.08
C VAL A 523 8.77 -7.91 12.47
N ARG A 524 9.20 -6.99 11.61
CA ARG A 524 9.10 -5.54 11.82
C ARG A 524 7.67 -4.99 11.85
N ASP A 525 6.69 -5.77 11.42
CA ASP A 525 5.28 -5.38 11.44
C ASP A 525 4.63 -5.57 12.81
N PHE A 526 5.21 -6.37 13.70
CA PHE A 526 4.72 -6.55 15.07
C PHE A 526 5.09 -5.37 15.99
N ASP A 527 4.34 -5.21 17.08
CA ASP A 527 4.65 -4.19 18.11
C ASP A 527 5.99 -4.41 18.81
N GLU A 528 6.36 -5.70 19.00
CA GLU A 528 7.52 -6.15 19.74
C GLU A 528 8.40 -7.06 18.88
N PRO A 529 9.14 -6.53 17.87
CA PRO A 529 9.94 -7.35 16.97
C PRO A 529 10.99 -8.22 17.69
N ALA A 530 11.57 -7.73 18.77
CA ALA A 530 12.53 -8.48 19.58
C ALA A 530 11.89 -9.73 20.20
N ALA A 531 10.70 -9.58 20.81
CA ALA A 531 9.97 -10.71 21.39
C ALA A 531 9.55 -11.74 20.33
N VAL A 532 9.25 -11.30 19.12
CA VAL A 532 8.98 -12.22 18.01
C VAL A 532 10.22 -13.00 17.62
N ARG A 533 11.40 -12.36 17.56
CA ARG A 533 12.67 -13.07 17.29
C ARG A 533 12.99 -14.09 18.37
N ASP A 534 12.85 -13.71 19.64
CA ASP A 534 13.03 -14.62 20.77
C ASP A 534 12.10 -15.83 20.67
N ALA A 535 10.82 -15.60 20.33
CA ALA A 535 9.84 -16.68 20.12
C ALA A 535 10.20 -17.62 18.96
N LEU A 536 10.70 -17.06 17.84
CA LEU A 536 11.16 -17.84 16.69
C LEU A 536 12.43 -18.64 16.96
N ASP A 537 13.29 -18.16 17.86
CA ASP A 537 14.52 -18.85 18.28
C ASP A 537 14.25 -19.94 19.33
N GLU A 538 13.19 -19.79 20.16
CA GLU A 538 12.86 -20.71 21.26
C GLU A 538 11.83 -21.80 20.89
N VAL A 539 11.00 -21.57 19.84
CA VAL A 539 10.00 -22.57 19.45
C VAL A 539 10.68 -23.87 18.97
N PRO A 540 10.27 -25.05 19.48
CA PRO A 540 10.96 -26.29 19.19
C PRO A 540 10.94 -26.73 17.70
N PHE A 541 9.93 -26.29 16.93
CA PHE A 541 9.83 -26.60 15.51
C PHE A 541 9.20 -25.45 14.72
N LEU A 542 9.92 -24.90 13.76
CA LEU A 542 9.52 -23.75 12.95
C LEU A 542 9.44 -24.10 11.46
N VAL A 543 8.28 -23.92 10.85
CA VAL A 543 8.07 -24.08 9.42
C VAL A 543 7.75 -22.74 8.77
N SER A 544 8.40 -22.43 7.66
CA SER A 544 8.14 -21.21 6.89
C SER A 544 7.64 -21.52 5.47
N LEU A 545 6.44 -21.04 5.11
CA LEU A 545 5.92 -21.01 3.76
C LEU A 545 6.17 -19.63 3.17
N GLU A 546 7.19 -19.48 2.31
CA GLU A 546 7.63 -18.15 1.91
C GLU A 546 8.00 -18.05 0.44
N VAL A 547 7.84 -16.85 -0.14
CA VAL A 547 8.23 -16.52 -1.51
C VAL A 547 9.74 -16.24 -1.60
N ARG A 548 10.29 -15.64 -0.55
CA ARG A 548 11.65 -15.05 -0.51
C ARG A 548 12.33 -15.35 0.81
N ALA A 549 13.64 -15.45 0.78
CA ALA A 549 14.43 -15.54 2.01
C ALA A 549 14.17 -14.34 2.95
N SER A 550 14.14 -14.60 4.25
CA SER A 550 13.85 -13.62 5.29
C SER A 550 14.49 -14.04 6.62
N GLU A 551 14.47 -13.15 7.61
CA GLU A 551 14.95 -13.51 8.95
C GLU A 551 14.14 -14.63 9.62
N ILE A 552 12.90 -14.88 9.16
CA ILE A 552 12.09 -16.04 9.61
C ILE A 552 12.59 -17.31 8.92
N THR A 553 12.81 -17.28 7.60
CA THR A 553 13.35 -18.45 6.89
C THR A 553 14.73 -18.84 7.40
N ASP A 554 15.56 -17.85 7.78
CA ASP A 554 16.89 -18.11 8.33
C ASP A 554 16.86 -18.87 9.67
N ARG A 555 15.74 -18.81 10.40
CA ARG A 555 15.50 -19.52 11.68
C ARG A 555 14.76 -20.82 11.52
N ALA A 556 14.01 -20.99 10.44
CA ALA A 556 13.12 -22.12 10.23
C ALA A 556 13.88 -23.47 10.18
N ASP A 557 13.22 -24.54 10.66
CA ASP A 557 13.67 -25.93 10.49
C ASP A 557 13.37 -26.41 9.09
N VAL A 558 12.23 -26.01 8.54
CA VAL A 558 11.82 -26.33 7.17
C VAL A 558 11.31 -25.06 6.46
N VAL A 559 11.81 -24.83 5.26
CA VAL A 559 11.35 -23.73 4.38
C VAL A 559 10.71 -24.31 3.13
N LEU A 560 9.45 -23.99 2.91
CA LEU A 560 8.67 -24.42 1.74
C LEU A 560 8.42 -23.21 0.81
N PRO A 561 8.99 -23.22 -0.40
CA PRO A 561 8.81 -22.10 -1.33
C PRO A 561 7.40 -22.07 -1.89
N VAL A 562 6.76 -20.89 -1.88
CA VAL A 562 5.40 -20.71 -2.40
C VAL A 562 5.35 -19.69 -3.54
N ALA A 563 4.29 -19.78 -4.35
CA ALA A 563 4.09 -18.96 -5.53
C ALA A 563 3.56 -17.57 -5.18
N PRO A 564 4.15 -16.48 -5.72
CA PRO A 564 3.57 -15.14 -5.65
C PRO A 564 2.33 -15.04 -6.55
N ALA A 565 1.54 -13.98 -6.39
CA ALA A 565 0.31 -13.75 -7.14
C ALA A 565 0.50 -13.83 -8.67
N VAL A 566 1.63 -13.36 -9.19
CA VAL A 566 1.94 -13.38 -10.63
C VAL A 566 2.07 -14.80 -11.21
N GLU A 567 2.34 -15.80 -10.39
CA GLU A 567 2.57 -17.21 -10.75
C GLU A 567 1.37 -18.13 -10.49
N LYS A 568 0.23 -17.60 -10.04
CA LYS A 568 -0.96 -18.42 -9.72
C LYS A 568 -2.26 -17.77 -10.23
N ASN A 569 -3.30 -18.58 -10.35
CA ASN A 569 -4.67 -18.10 -10.39
C ASN A 569 -5.17 -17.96 -8.96
N GLY A 570 -5.96 -16.96 -8.68
CA GLY A 570 -6.50 -16.75 -7.35
C GLY A 570 -7.51 -15.62 -7.29
N THR A 571 -8.08 -15.42 -6.11
CA THR A 571 -9.06 -14.39 -5.83
C THR A 571 -8.65 -13.61 -4.60
N TYR A 572 -8.52 -12.28 -4.71
CA TYR A 572 -8.53 -11.41 -3.54
C TYR A 572 -9.98 -11.03 -3.20
N ILE A 573 -10.22 -10.67 -1.95
CA ILE A 573 -11.47 -10.03 -1.54
C ILE A 573 -11.06 -8.63 -1.07
N ASN A 574 -11.60 -7.59 -1.74
CA ASN A 574 -11.25 -6.23 -1.39
C ASN A 574 -12.01 -5.76 -0.13
N TRP A 575 -11.73 -4.53 0.33
CA TRP A 575 -12.38 -3.96 1.52
C TRP A 575 -13.91 -3.94 1.44
N GLU A 576 -14.50 -3.85 0.23
CA GLU A 576 -15.95 -3.91 0.02
C GLU A 576 -16.56 -5.30 0.31
N GLY A 577 -15.76 -6.37 0.37
CA GLY A 577 -16.21 -7.76 0.29
C GLY A 577 -16.35 -8.29 -1.13
N ARG A 578 -15.91 -7.54 -2.14
CA ARG A 578 -15.99 -7.89 -3.57
C ARG A 578 -14.93 -8.91 -3.95
N LEU A 579 -15.35 -10.02 -4.56
CA LEU A 579 -14.43 -11.01 -5.13
C LEU A 579 -13.67 -10.43 -6.33
N ARG A 580 -12.35 -10.55 -6.30
CA ARG A 580 -11.43 -10.00 -7.30
C ARG A 580 -10.57 -11.12 -7.91
N PRO A 581 -11.12 -11.91 -8.82
CA PRO A 581 -10.36 -13.00 -9.44
C PRO A 581 -9.28 -12.46 -10.40
N PHE A 582 -8.17 -13.18 -10.48
CA PHE A 582 -7.05 -12.87 -11.37
C PHE A 582 -6.43 -14.13 -11.94
N GLY A 583 -5.79 -13.98 -13.11
CA GLY A 583 -5.12 -15.07 -13.81
C GLY A 583 -3.61 -15.08 -13.62
N GLN A 584 -3.02 -16.25 -13.74
CA GLN A 584 -1.58 -16.47 -13.80
C GLN A 584 -0.97 -15.71 -14.99
N ALA A 585 -0.01 -14.85 -14.74
CA ALA A 585 0.67 -14.06 -15.79
C ALA A 585 2.03 -14.64 -16.19
N ARG A 586 2.66 -15.44 -15.32
CA ARG A 586 3.97 -16.06 -15.50
C ARG A 586 3.92 -17.53 -15.08
N SER A 587 4.69 -18.41 -15.75
CA SER A 587 4.80 -19.80 -15.33
C SER A 587 5.28 -19.92 -13.89
N ALA A 588 4.62 -20.78 -13.12
CA ALA A 588 4.98 -21.02 -11.73
C ALA A 588 6.32 -21.74 -11.61
N THR A 589 7.11 -21.31 -10.64
CA THR A 589 8.36 -21.99 -10.23
C THR A 589 8.20 -22.69 -8.87
N SER A 590 7.09 -22.43 -8.19
CA SER A 590 6.76 -22.97 -6.87
C SER A 590 5.28 -23.38 -6.80
N LEU A 591 4.91 -24.16 -5.80
CA LEU A 591 3.52 -24.50 -5.51
C LEU A 591 2.78 -23.30 -4.89
N THR A 592 1.46 -23.26 -4.97
CA THR A 592 0.66 -22.32 -4.17
C THR A 592 0.65 -22.75 -2.70
N ASP A 593 0.30 -21.86 -1.78
CA ASP A 593 0.10 -22.24 -0.37
C ASP A 593 -0.93 -23.38 -0.26
N ARG A 594 -2.05 -23.27 -0.98
CA ARG A 594 -3.06 -24.34 -1.06
C ARG A 594 -2.45 -25.67 -1.50
N ASP A 595 -1.68 -25.69 -2.59
CA ASP A 595 -1.11 -26.93 -3.12
C ASP A 595 -0.09 -27.56 -2.17
N VAL A 596 0.66 -26.74 -1.41
CA VAL A 596 1.55 -27.21 -0.36
C VAL A 596 0.76 -27.87 0.77
N LEU A 597 -0.31 -27.19 1.25
CA LEU A 597 -1.12 -27.70 2.36
C LEU A 597 -1.94 -28.93 1.99
N VAL A 598 -2.43 -29.04 0.74
CA VAL A 598 -3.08 -30.25 0.23
C VAL A 598 -2.11 -31.44 0.25
N ARG A 599 -0.88 -31.27 -0.27
CA ARG A 599 0.13 -32.32 -0.26
C ARG A 599 0.58 -32.68 1.16
N LEU A 600 0.71 -31.67 2.03
CA LEU A 600 1.04 -31.93 3.43
C LEU A 600 -0.07 -32.71 4.14
N ALA A 601 -1.35 -32.47 3.84
CA ALA A 601 -2.46 -33.25 4.37
C ALA A 601 -2.40 -34.71 3.90
N GLU A 602 -1.98 -34.94 2.63
CA GLU A 602 -1.77 -36.32 2.12
C GLU A 602 -0.70 -37.08 2.93
N GLU A 603 0.35 -36.42 3.42
CA GLU A 603 1.36 -37.03 4.31
C GLU A 603 0.77 -37.42 5.70
N PHE A 604 -0.33 -36.79 6.12
CA PHE A 604 -1.10 -37.16 7.32
C PHE A 604 -2.20 -38.16 7.03
N ASP A 605 -2.21 -38.81 5.86
CA ASP A 605 -3.31 -39.70 5.41
C ASP A 605 -4.69 -39.00 5.39
N ALA A 606 -4.71 -37.65 5.23
CA ALA A 606 -5.92 -36.82 5.20
C ALA A 606 -6.16 -36.23 3.82
N ASP A 607 -7.43 -36.10 3.42
CA ASP A 607 -7.84 -35.44 2.19
C ASP A 607 -8.56 -34.14 2.51
N LEU A 608 -7.99 -33.00 2.10
CA LEU A 608 -8.64 -31.71 2.25
C LEU A 608 -9.82 -31.51 1.27
N GLY A 609 -9.97 -32.31 0.23
CA GLY A 609 -11.04 -32.19 -0.76
C GLY A 609 -11.00 -30.95 -1.63
N ILE A 610 -9.88 -30.23 -1.66
CA ILE A 610 -9.69 -28.95 -2.37
C ILE A 610 -8.47 -28.99 -3.31
N THR A 611 -8.21 -30.12 -3.92
CA THR A 611 -7.05 -30.35 -4.78
C THR A 611 -7.03 -29.41 -5.98
N THR A 612 -8.18 -29.14 -6.59
CA THR A 612 -8.31 -28.18 -7.67
C THR A 612 -9.13 -26.95 -7.25
N LEU A 613 -9.03 -25.85 -8.00
CA LEU A 613 -9.89 -24.68 -7.77
C LEU A 613 -11.38 -25.05 -7.94
N SER A 614 -11.70 -25.97 -8.85
CA SER A 614 -13.08 -26.45 -9.04
C SER A 614 -13.61 -27.18 -7.81
N ASP A 615 -12.80 -28.03 -7.20
CA ASP A 615 -13.16 -28.73 -5.98
C ASP A 615 -13.39 -27.74 -4.83
N LEU A 616 -12.46 -26.78 -4.66
CA LEU A 616 -12.57 -25.74 -3.65
C LEU A 616 -13.87 -24.94 -3.81
N TYR A 617 -14.17 -24.44 -5.00
CA TYR A 617 -15.39 -23.66 -5.22
C TYR A 617 -16.67 -24.49 -5.20
N THR A 618 -16.59 -25.80 -5.42
CA THR A 618 -17.71 -26.70 -5.18
C THR A 618 -18.07 -26.81 -3.70
N GLU A 619 -17.05 -26.79 -2.83
CA GLU A 619 -17.22 -26.73 -1.37
C GLU A 619 -17.67 -25.34 -0.91
N VAL A 620 -17.00 -24.29 -1.39
CA VAL A 620 -17.18 -22.91 -0.91
C VAL A 620 -18.51 -22.28 -1.30
N ASN A 621 -18.93 -22.41 -2.57
CA ASN A 621 -20.08 -21.68 -3.09
C ASN A 621 -21.38 -21.87 -2.27
N PRO A 622 -21.75 -23.07 -1.83
CA PRO A 622 -22.94 -23.25 -0.98
C PRO A 622 -22.81 -22.58 0.40
N LEU A 623 -21.58 -22.37 0.87
CA LEU A 623 -21.29 -21.83 2.20
C LEU A 623 -21.31 -20.31 2.25
N MET A 624 -21.18 -19.64 1.11
CA MET A 624 -21.21 -18.17 1.02
C MET A 624 -22.60 -17.58 1.33
N GLU A 625 -23.65 -18.34 1.18
CA GLU A 625 -25.04 -17.94 1.44
C GLU A 625 -25.49 -18.33 2.86
N TRP A 626 -24.60 -18.27 3.84
CA TRP A 626 -24.97 -18.56 5.22
C TRP A 626 -25.82 -17.43 5.82
N ASP A 627 -26.94 -17.77 6.43
CA ASP A 627 -27.93 -16.88 7.01
C ASP A 627 -28.01 -16.95 8.56
N GLY A 628 -27.00 -17.54 9.19
CA GLY A 628 -26.90 -17.60 10.64
C GLY A 628 -26.58 -16.25 11.27
N ASP A 629 -26.83 -16.13 12.58
CA ASP A 629 -26.53 -14.91 13.32
C ASP A 629 -25.00 -14.68 13.38
N PRO A 630 -24.54 -13.42 13.22
CA PRO A 630 -23.15 -13.07 13.45
C PRO A 630 -22.75 -13.31 14.92
N GLN A 631 -21.45 -13.50 15.17
CA GLN A 631 -20.96 -13.61 16.54
C GLN A 631 -21.21 -12.32 17.32
N ASP A 632 -21.41 -12.44 18.64
CA ASP A 632 -21.61 -11.30 19.52
C ASP A 632 -20.33 -10.44 19.58
N PHE A 633 -20.52 -9.11 19.48
CA PHE A 633 -19.43 -8.16 19.68
C PHE A 633 -19.12 -8.00 21.17
N THR A 634 -17.84 -8.11 21.52
CA THR A 634 -17.35 -7.87 22.88
C THR A 634 -16.71 -6.48 22.96
N PRO A 635 -17.39 -5.47 23.47
CA PRO A 635 -16.87 -4.13 23.56
C PRO A 635 -15.74 -4.01 24.58
N ALA A 636 -14.75 -3.15 24.28
CA ALA A 636 -13.71 -2.77 25.21
C ALA A 636 -13.89 -1.35 25.75
N SER A 637 -13.32 -1.06 26.89
CA SER A 637 -13.33 0.29 27.46
C SER A 637 -12.14 1.10 26.94
N ALA A 638 -12.38 2.37 26.66
CA ALA A 638 -11.32 3.32 26.34
C ALA A 638 -10.34 3.46 27.52
N GLN A 639 -9.08 3.55 27.20
CA GLN A 639 -8.02 3.83 28.17
C GLN A 639 -7.64 5.30 28.15
N ALA A 640 -7.07 5.80 29.25
CA ALA A 640 -6.55 7.16 29.28
C ALA A 640 -5.35 7.29 28.34
N PRO A 641 -5.29 8.35 27.49
CA PRO A 641 -4.13 8.61 26.62
C PRO A 641 -2.83 8.74 27.43
N ALA A 642 -1.72 8.35 26.84
CA ALA A 642 -0.40 8.61 27.39
C ALA A 642 -0.15 10.12 27.52
N VAL A 643 0.53 10.54 28.58
CA VAL A 643 0.86 11.94 28.86
C VAL A 643 2.36 12.13 28.83
N ALA A 644 2.82 13.01 27.93
CA ALA A 644 4.22 13.37 27.84
C ALA A 644 4.64 14.30 28.99
N GLY A 645 5.82 14.06 29.54
CA GLY A 645 6.49 14.96 30.50
C GLY A 645 7.23 16.09 29.79
N GLN A 646 7.95 16.91 30.56
CA GLN A 646 8.76 18.00 30.00
C GLN A 646 9.87 17.44 29.10
N GLY A 647 9.98 17.94 27.88
CA GLY A 647 10.96 17.48 26.89
C GLY A 647 10.60 16.12 26.25
N GLN A 648 9.40 15.64 26.50
CA GLN A 648 8.90 14.39 25.91
C GLN A 648 7.72 14.66 24.95
N VAL A 649 7.47 13.68 24.10
CA VAL A 649 6.35 13.66 23.16
C VAL A 649 5.70 12.28 23.12
N VAL A 650 4.41 12.23 22.82
CA VAL A 650 3.69 10.98 22.52
C VAL A 650 3.83 10.70 21.03
N LEU A 651 4.22 9.48 20.67
CA LEU A 651 4.40 9.08 19.27
C LEU A 651 3.08 8.78 18.60
N THR A 652 2.93 9.24 17.36
CA THR A 652 1.90 8.80 16.42
C THR A 652 2.55 8.46 15.08
N SER A 653 1.94 7.56 14.32
CA SER A 653 2.52 7.06 13.08
C SER A 653 1.48 6.39 12.19
N HIS A 654 1.80 6.30 10.91
CA HIS A 654 1.23 5.36 9.96
C HIS A 654 2.25 5.07 8.84
N LYS A 655 2.02 3.98 8.10
CA LYS A 655 2.89 3.61 6.98
C LYS A 655 2.57 4.49 5.76
N PRO A 656 3.55 5.19 5.18
CA PRO A 656 3.38 5.83 3.87
C PRO A 656 3.08 4.80 2.78
N MET A 657 2.47 5.22 1.67
CA MET A 657 2.20 4.32 0.54
C MET A 657 3.49 3.73 -0.04
N ILE A 658 4.50 4.57 -0.28
CA ILE A 658 5.83 4.14 -0.67
C ILE A 658 6.69 4.15 0.58
N ASP A 659 6.92 2.97 1.14
CA ASP A 659 7.60 2.73 2.40
C ASP A 659 8.86 1.85 2.21
N ALA A 660 9.42 1.31 3.29
CA ALA A 660 10.51 0.34 3.26
C ALA A 660 10.02 -1.12 3.40
N GLY A 661 8.76 -1.38 3.07
CA GLY A 661 8.17 -2.72 3.11
C GLY A 661 8.68 -3.61 1.99
N ARG A 662 8.78 -4.92 2.26
CA ARG A 662 9.40 -5.92 1.37
C ARG A 662 8.73 -6.05 -0.02
N LEU A 663 7.44 -5.70 -0.17
CA LEU A 663 6.74 -5.74 -1.45
C LEU A 663 7.17 -4.64 -2.44
N GLN A 664 8.14 -3.79 -2.08
CA GLN A 664 8.70 -2.72 -2.92
C GLN A 664 10.19 -2.95 -3.23
N ASP A 665 10.77 -4.03 -2.72
CA ASP A 665 12.17 -4.35 -2.99
C ASP A 665 12.42 -4.55 -4.50
N GLY A 666 13.64 -4.29 -4.94
CA GLY A 666 14.00 -4.40 -6.36
C GLY A 666 13.47 -3.27 -7.25
N ALA A 667 12.76 -2.27 -6.71
CA ALA A 667 12.19 -1.15 -7.47
C ALA A 667 12.87 0.20 -7.15
N PRO A 668 14.16 0.43 -7.51
CA PRO A 668 14.92 1.60 -7.09
C PRO A 668 14.35 2.93 -7.62
N TRP A 669 13.71 2.90 -8.79
CA TRP A 669 13.06 4.08 -9.34
C TRP A 669 11.81 4.50 -8.55
N LEU A 670 11.05 3.53 -8.04
CA LEU A 670 9.92 3.79 -7.15
C LEU A 670 10.42 4.29 -5.79
N ALA A 671 11.39 3.62 -5.19
CA ALA A 671 11.98 4.03 -3.92
C ALA A 671 12.50 5.48 -3.95
N GLY A 672 13.11 5.90 -5.08
CA GLY A 672 13.56 7.28 -5.28
C GLY A 672 12.44 8.33 -5.34
N SER A 673 11.18 7.92 -5.54
CA SER A 673 10.00 8.80 -5.50
C SER A 673 9.25 8.79 -4.16
N ALA A 674 9.72 8.04 -3.17
CA ALA A 674 9.15 8.04 -1.83
C ALA A 674 9.24 9.43 -1.20
N ARG A 675 8.27 9.79 -0.36
CA ARG A 675 8.36 11.00 0.47
C ARG A 675 9.56 10.89 1.39
N ARG A 676 10.28 12.00 1.54
CA ARG A 676 11.40 12.04 2.49
C ARG A 676 10.88 11.81 3.91
N PRO A 677 11.44 10.84 4.66
CA PRO A 677 11.08 10.66 6.06
C PRO A 677 11.36 11.94 6.86
N VAL A 678 10.39 12.38 7.64
CA VAL A 678 10.46 13.59 8.46
C VAL A 678 9.81 13.35 9.83
N LEU A 679 10.23 14.09 10.82
CA LEU A 679 9.54 14.23 12.09
C LEU A 679 8.58 15.43 11.99
N LEU A 680 7.30 15.19 12.20
CA LEU A 680 6.28 16.26 12.28
C LEU A 680 5.92 16.53 13.72
N ALA A 681 5.86 17.81 14.11
CA ALA A 681 5.38 18.25 15.42
C ALA A 681 4.80 19.67 15.33
N SER A 682 4.10 20.13 16.36
CA SER A 682 3.63 21.51 16.42
C SER A 682 4.80 22.48 16.54
N ALA A 683 4.60 23.73 16.09
CA ALA A 683 5.60 24.78 16.24
C ALA A 683 6.00 24.98 17.72
N ALA A 684 5.04 24.88 18.66
CA ALA A 684 5.30 25.00 20.09
C ALA A 684 6.16 23.85 20.62
N THR A 685 5.88 22.61 20.18
CA THR A 685 6.66 21.41 20.57
C THR A 685 8.11 21.51 20.08
N LEU A 686 8.33 21.89 18.81
CA LEU A 686 9.69 22.09 18.28
C LEU A 686 10.44 23.20 19.00
N ALA A 687 9.78 24.34 19.24
CA ALA A 687 10.38 25.47 19.95
C ALA A 687 10.76 25.09 21.40
N ALA A 688 9.91 24.35 22.11
CA ALA A 688 10.19 23.88 23.46
C ALA A 688 11.41 22.93 23.53
N ALA A 689 11.66 22.16 22.47
CA ALA A 689 12.82 21.30 22.32
C ALA A 689 14.07 22.00 21.71
N GLY A 690 13.96 23.30 21.40
CA GLY A 690 15.05 24.09 20.77
C GLY A 690 15.35 23.65 19.34
N ILE A 691 14.37 23.12 18.61
CA ILE A 691 14.53 22.58 17.26
C ILE A 691 14.03 23.61 16.25
N THR A 692 14.88 23.97 15.30
CA THR A 692 14.50 24.80 14.15
C THR A 692 13.91 23.90 13.05
N PRO A 693 12.77 24.28 12.43
CA PRO A 693 12.23 23.53 11.29
C PRO A 693 13.29 23.37 10.17
N GLY A 694 13.41 22.15 9.66
CA GLY A 694 14.42 21.75 8.69
C GLY A 694 15.70 21.17 9.30
N ALA A 695 15.97 21.42 10.58
CA ALA A 695 17.08 20.80 11.30
C ALA A 695 16.74 19.36 11.74
N ASP A 696 17.77 18.54 11.94
CA ASP A 696 17.61 17.18 12.42
C ASP A 696 17.20 17.17 13.91
N ALA A 697 16.19 16.38 14.21
CA ALA A 697 15.66 16.13 15.53
C ALA A 697 15.75 14.65 15.87
N THR A 698 16.07 14.35 17.11
CA THR A 698 16.20 12.98 17.61
C THR A 698 15.07 12.66 18.58
N LEU A 699 14.38 11.55 18.33
CA LEU A 699 13.50 10.86 19.27
C LEU A 699 14.30 9.73 19.93
N GLU A 700 14.11 9.55 21.24
CA GLU A 700 14.84 8.54 22.02
C GLU A 700 13.90 7.85 23.00
N THR A 701 13.98 6.53 23.06
CA THR A 701 13.34 5.66 24.05
C THR A 701 14.35 4.66 24.58
N GLU A 702 13.94 3.78 25.47
CA GLU A 702 14.80 2.67 25.95
C GLU A 702 15.18 1.68 24.84
N ARG A 703 14.39 1.61 23.74
CA ARG A 703 14.68 0.72 22.60
C ARG A 703 15.75 1.28 21.67
N GLY A 704 15.88 2.60 21.57
CA GLY A 704 16.83 3.22 20.67
C GLY A 704 16.43 4.63 20.25
N THR A 705 16.90 5.04 19.06
CA THR A 705 16.74 6.40 18.57
C THR A 705 16.33 6.44 17.09
N ILE A 706 15.56 7.47 16.73
CA ILE A 706 15.30 7.87 15.34
C ILE A 706 15.70 9.34 15.20
N THR A 707 16.51 9.66 14.18
CA THR A 707 16.90 11.03 13.85
C THR A 707 16.41 11.39 12.46
N LEU A 708 15.57 12.41 12.35
CA LEU A 708 14.96 12.87 11.10
C LEU A 708 14.92 14.39 11.05
N PRO A 709 14.90 15.00 9.85
CA PRO A 709 14.65 16.43 9.71
C PRO A 709 13.23 16.77 10.22
N ALA A 710 13.14 17.82 11.04
CA ALA A 710 11.90 18.26 11.65
C ALA A 710 11.09 19.19 10.75
N ALA A 711 9.77 19.01 10.70
CA ALA A 711 8.86 19.92 10.02
C ALA A 711 7.64 20.24 10.90
N ILE A 712 7.04 21.40 10.65
CA ILE A 712 5.85 21.86 11.38
C ILE A 712 4.59 21.22 10.78
N ALA A 713 3.71 20.73 11.65
CA ALA A 713 2.36 20.32 11.32
C ALA A 713 1.36 20.79 12.40
N ASP A 714 0.08 20.72 12.10
CA ASP A 714 -1.03 21.06 13.03
C ASP A 714 -1.33 19.94 14.04
N LEU A 715 -0.25 19.33 14.58
CA LEU A 715 -0.32 18.32 15.63
C LEU A 715 -0.65 18.95 16.99
N PRO A 716 -1.27 18.21 17.95
CA PRO A 716 -1.35 18.61 19.33
C PRO A 716 0.06 18.86 19.89
N ASP A 717 0.15 19.78 20.87
CA ASP A 717 1.42 19.97 21.57
C ASP A 717 1.86 18.70 22.30
N SER A 718 3.16 18.46 22.37
CA SER A 718 3.76 17.25 22.92
C SER A 718 3.36 15.96 22.19
N VAL A 719 3.02 16.05 20.91
CA VAL A 719 2.83 14.92 20.00
C VAL A 719 3.82 15.03 18.84
N ALA A 720 4.42 13.90 18.44
CA ALA A 720 5.28 13.82 17.27
C ALA A 720 4.82 12.68 16.35
N TRP A 721 4.79 12.96 15.05
CA TRP A 721 4.56 11.97 14.02
C TRP A 721 5.88 11.64 13.29
N VAL A 722 6.14 10.37 13.07
CA VAL A 722 7.19 9.86 12.19
C VAL A 722 6.63 8.73 11.33
N PRO A 723 7.15 8.49 10.11
CA PRO A 723 6.67 7.39 9.28
C PRO A 723 7.00 6.03 9.93
N GLU A 724 6.04 5.10 9.93
CA GLU A 724 6.13 3.82 10.65
C GLU A 724 7.21 2.89 10.08
N CYS A 725 7.33 2.83 8.75
CA CYS A 725 8.26 1.94 8.07
C CYS A 725 8.88 2.66 6.86
N SER A 726 9.94 3.41 7.11
CA SER A 726 10.68 4.14 6.07
C SER A 726 12.18 4.04 6.33
N THR A 727 12.99 4.38 5.35
CA THR A 727 14.45 4.41 5.53
C THR A 727 14.82 5.35 6.67
N GLY A 728 15.46 4.82 7.70
CA GLY A 728 15.82 5.54 8.92
C GLY A 728 14.68 5.75 9.92
N SER A 729 13.51 5.16 9.68
CA SER A 729 12.35 5.21 10.60
C SER A 729 11.59 3.90 10.57
N VAL A 730 11.97 2.97 11.44
CA VAL A 730 11.25 1.72 11.73
C VAL A 730 10.86 1.77 13.20
N ILE A 731 9.65 2.31 13.49
CA ILE A 731 9.31 2.71 14.86
C ILE A 731 9.27 1.54 15.83
N HIS A 732 8.70 0.40 15.43
CA HIS A 732 8.59 -0.78 16.29
C HIS A 732 9.96 -1.34 16.71
N GLU A 733 10.96 -1.23 15.84
CA GLU A 733 12.35 -1.62 16.14
C GLU A 733 13.04 -0.61 17.05
N ASN A 734 12.87 0.68 16.77
CA ASN A 734 13.74 1.71 17.31
C ASN A 734 13.12 2.51 18.45
N LEU A 735 11.80 2.62 18.54
CA LEU A 735 11.14 3.48 19.52
C LEU A 735 10.00 2.79 20.28
N GLY A 736 9.30 1.86 19.66
CA GLY A 736 8.04 1.29 20.13
C GLY A 736 6.85 1.75 19.31
N GLY A 737 5.65 1.28 19.66
CA GLY A 737 4.41 1.54 18.93
C GLY A 737 3.84 2.95 19.09
N VAL A 738 2.73 3.21 18.44
CA VAL A 738 1.93 4.44 18.62
C VAL A 738 1.48 4.54 20.08
N GLY A 739 1.55 5.75 20.64
CA GLY A 739 1.26 6.01 22.07
C GLY A 739 2.50 5.92 22.99
N THR A 740 3.64 5.44 22.50
CA THR A 740 4.90 5.45 23.27
C THR A 740 5.33 6.89 23.58
N VAL A 741 5.83 7.11 24.79
CA VAL A 741 6.43 8.39 25.20
C VAL A 741 7.91 8.37 24.89
N ALA A 742 8.37 9.32 24.06
CA ALA A 742 9.77 9.46 23.67
C ALA A 742 10.33 10.82 24.08
N THR A 743 11.62 10.89 24.37
CA THR A 743 12.35 12.16 24.57
C THR A 743 12.64 12.80 23.23
N LEU A 744 12.29 14.07 23.06
CA LEU A 744 12.56 14.86 21.85
C LEU A 744 13.69 15.86 22.13
N ARG A 745 14.73 15.83 21.30
CA ARG A 745 15.85 16.77 21.41
C ARG A 745 16.41 17.20 20.07
N ALA A 746 17.01 18.38 20.02
CA ALA A 746 17.80 18.78 18.87
C ALA A 746 19.02 17.85 18.73
N THR A 747 19.33 17.45 17.49
CA THR A 747 20.56 16.69 17.24
C THR A 747 21.76 17.61 17.45
N GLN A 748 22.68 17.23 18.35
CA GLN A 748 23.93 17.97 18.51
C GLN A 748 24.77 17.75 17.24
N GLU A 749 25.14 18.82 16.57
CA GLU A 749 26.19 18.75 15.55
C GLU A 749 27.47 18.26 16.24
N VAL A 750 27.85 17.02 15.94
CA VAL A 750 29.20 16.56 16.29
C VAL A 750 30.12 17.40 15.41
N ALA A 751 30.77 18.37 16.01
CA ALA A 751 31.82 19.15 15.33
C ALA A 751 32.81 18.16 14.72
N ARG A 752 32.80 18.06 13.40
CA ARG A 752 33.74 17.27 12.61
C ARG A 752 35.06 17.99 12.46
#